data_4bb3db538bd6e8f7d0ebfd441c3a75e0
#
_entry.id   4bb3db538bd6e8f7d0ebfd441c3a75e0
#
_cell.length_a   1.000
_cell.length_b   1.000
_cell.length_c   1.000
_cell.angle_alpha   90.00
_cell.angle_beta   90.00
_cell.angle_gamma   90.00
#
_symmetry.space_group_name_H-M   'P 1'
#
loop_
_entity.id
_entity.type
_entity.pdbx_description
1 polymer ?
#
loop_
_entity_poly.entity_id
_entity_poly.type
_entity_poly.pdbx_seq_one_letter_code
_entity_poly.pdbx_strand_id
1 'polypeptide(L)'
;QAVEVDALLNKPRYQWLYDFLTRHPDAIRVAPDEFCGFVHGKAGVILKNDGSRIGFMGSMNETRSGWQNNYEILWEDQSQEGIDWIEAEFEALWEKAVPLPRVIVQEIGRRAQRVEIDLGEQEDENSIAPSALVESPMYREGLSLQPWQRAFVTECVKHRRWFGAVRLLLADEVGLGKTLSLGTAALTLALLDSDNNGAAGKNRPVVILAPASLTEQWQTEMIDKLGIACARWNSSKKAWIDPDGRFVSPVGAKYISRCPFRFGIISTGLIIQPTYEKDLLSQVNFDILILDESHKARTRRGLGQNGGSPNTLLEFMRAAAARSRHVLLGTATPMQTQVEDLWDQLSILHKGDGRFVLGNDFSPWHDPKQAKPLLTGEDHPADPEQAWKFLRSPLPPVDSSSEGNFRLLIHNIRAELGIRDTVFDAPGSLVDLPGDVREEFEDLLELPFDGTNFFQRHNPVVRHVVLRKRTVLEDAGLLQRIGVDLHPDHEKSRRPNRFMALFHEQGLKTDEQFDRAYEAAENFGAAYGRRVGGAGFMKSLMTQRLCSSCIAGLSTARKILEGQEFTDEQEDVQEPSEEVSEEERTHIRELIKGLENMRGQDPKLTAVLHYLKEENWLRYGCIIFSQYYDTAAWVAESLAGIFSDDLVGLYAGAGKSALYRGLENRNEAEREDLKRLVEEQKIKIMVATDAACEGLNLQRLGTLINVDLPWNPTRLEQRIGRIKRFGQTRANVDMLNLVYKDTVDEKIYNRLSERMKERFDIIGSLPDTIIDDWIKNEELLGQKMDEYIDAHKRVNGFDIRYNTNLDAREDEWRNCTRVLSRRSIDNFMRRGWWVRSST
;
A
#
# COMPACT_ATOMS: atom_id res chain seq x y z
N GLN A 1 -8.69 30.33 0.76
CA GLN A 1 -7.99 30.48 2.06
C GLN A 1 -8.99 30.12 3.13
N ALA A 2 -9.08 28.84 3.50
CA ALA A 2 -9.70 28.45 4.75
C ALA A 2 -8.84 29.08 5.85
N VAL A 3 -9.41 30.03 6.58
CA VAL A 3 -8.82 30.47 7.84
C VAL A 3 -8.86 29.22 8.72
N GLU A 4 -7.74 28.57 8.88
CA GLU A 4 -7.57 27.52 9.89
C GLU A 4 -7.88 28.18 11.22
N VAL A 5 -9.07 27.94 11.72
CA VAL A 5 -9.42 28.28 13.09
C VAL A 5 -8.64 27.31 13.94
N ASP A 6 -7.52 27.75 14.45
CA ASP A 6 -6.72 26.95 15.37
C ASP A 6 -7.62 26.56 16.55
N ALA A 7 -7.86 25.25 16.69
CA ALA A 7 -8.73 24.75 17.74
C ALA A 7 -8.25 25.18 19.13
N LEU A 8 -6.93 25.34 19.29
CA LEU A 8 -6.32 25.77 20.56
C LEU A 8 -6.57 27.27 20.85
N LEU A 9 -6.62 28.12 19.82
CA LEU A 9 -7.00 29.54 19.99
C LEU A 9 -8.47 29.72 20.43
N ASN A 10 -9.32 28.73 20.17
CA ASN A 10 -10.73 28.74 20.55
C ASN A 10 -11.05 27.92 21.82
N LYS A 11 -10.04 27.48 22.54
CA LYS A 11 -10.22 26.66 23.77
C LYS A 11 -11.26 27.21 24.74
N PRO A 12 -11.31 28.51 25.08
CA PRO A 12 -12.32 29.04 25.98
C PRO A 12 -13.75 28.89 25.42
N ARG A 13 -13.91 28.97 24.10
CA ARG A 13 -15.22 28.78 23.44
C ARG A 13 -15.64 27.30 23.45
N TYR A 14 -14.69 26.37 23.22
CA TYR A 14 -14.97 24.93 23.34
C TYR A 14 -15.33 24.55 24.77
N GLN A 15 -14.66 25.11 25.79
CA GLN A 15 -14.97 24.86 27.19
C GLN A 15 -16.37 25.39 27.53
N TRP A 16 -16.68 26.63 27.12
CA TRP A 16 -17.99 27.23 27.30
C TRP A 16 -19.10 26.41 26.60
N LEU A 17 -18.88 25.99 25.38
CA LEU A 17 -19.83 25.18 24.61
C LEU A 17 -20.02 23.79 25.28
N TYR A 18 -18.94 23.15 25.71
CA TYR A 18 -19.01 21.86 26.41
C TYR A 18 -19.81 21.98 27.72
N ASP A 19 -19.53 23.01 28.52
CA ASP A 19 -20.24 23.28 29.76
C ASP A 19 -21.71 23.60 29.53
N PHE A 20 -22.03 24.33 28.44
CA PHE A 20 -23.38 24.64 28.02
C PHE A 20 -24.13 23.37 27.62
N LEU A 21 -23.57 22.56 26.70
CA LEU A 21 -24.20 21.34 26.21
C LEU A 21 -24.34 20.27 27.32
N THR A 22 -23.43 20.25 28.26
CA THR A 22 -23.53 19.34 29.44
C THR A 22 -24.67 19.73 30.37
N ARG A 23 -24.88 21.05 30.56
CA ARG A 23 -25.98 21.57 31.38
C ARG A 23 -27.31 21.57 30.64
N HIS A 24 -27.31 21.66 29.31
CA HIS A 24 -28.48 21.78 28.46
C HIS A 24 -28.43 20.76 27.32
N PRO A 25 -28.55 19.45 27.59
CA PRO A 25 -28.33 18.40 26.58
C PRO A 25 -29.33 18.46 25.42
N ASP A 26 -30.49 19.06 25.62
CA ASP A 26 -31.54 19.19 24.62
C ASP A 26 -31.51 20.56 23.88
N ALA A 27 -30.52 21.41 24.15
CA ALA A 27 -30.47 22.75 23.57
C ALA A 27 -30.12 22.76 22.07
N ILE A 28 -29.56 21.67 21.55
CA ILE A 28 -29.19 21.53 20.14
C ILE A 28 -29.70 20.18 19.62
N ARG A 29 -30.34 20.23 18.44
CA ARG A 29 -30.78 19.04 17.71
C ARG A 29 -30.20 19.02 16.31
N VAL A 30 -30.12 17.85 15.70
CA VAL A 30 -29.64 17.60 14.35
C VAL A 30 -30.79 17.13 13.48
N ALA A 31 -31.01 17.81 12.35
CA ALA A 31 -31.97 17.35 11.36
C ALA A 31 -31.37 16.17 10.57
N PRO A 32 -31.99 14.96 10.56
CA PRO A 32 -31.51 13.83 9.76
C PRO A 32 -31.61 14.08 8.26
N ASP A 33 -30.66 13.55 7.47
CA ASP A 33 -30.63 13.68 6.00
C ASP A 33 -31.89 13.08 5.34
N GLU A 34 -32.50 12.08 5.97
CA GLU A 34 -33.74 11.43 5.51
C GLU A 34 -34.93 12.39 5.51
N PHE A 35 -34.89 13.41 6.37
CA PHE A 35 -35.95 14.39 6.53
C PHE A 35 -35.77 15.60 5.61
N CYS A 36 -34.55 16.16 5.56
CA CYS A 36 -34.19 17.25 4.66
C CYS A 36 -32.71 17.16 4.34
N GLY A 37 -32.35 17.10 3.06
CA GLY A 37 -30.96 16.91 2.66
C GLY A 37 -29.99 17.97 3.20
N PHE A 38 -30.44 19.17 3.46
CA PHE A 38 -29.66 20.26 4.08
C PHE A 38 -30.54 21.39 4.57
N VAL A 39 -30.44 21.76 5.85
CA VAL A 39 -31.10 22.95 6.41
C VAL A 39 -30.22 24.19 6.15
N HIS A 40 -30.61 25.04 5.22
CA HIS A 40 -29.89 26.29 4.90
C HIS A 40 -30.56 27.56 5.46
N GLY A 41 -31.72 27.45 6.05
CA GLY A 41 -32.43 28.57 6.65
C GLY A 41 -31.67 29.14 7.86
N LYS A 42 -31.62 30.48 7.95
CA LYS A 42 -31.12 31.23 9.09
C LYS A 42 -32.28 32.07 9.59
N ALA A 43 -33.05 31.50 10.49
CA ALA A 43 -34.20 32.14 11.09
C ALA A 43 -34.29 31.79 12.58
N GLY A 44 -34.89 32.65 13.35
CA GLY A 44 -35.06 32.39 14.76
C GLY A 44 -35.82 33.54 15.47
N VAL A 45 -36.10 33.32 16.74
CA VAL A 45 -36.75 34.32 17.62
C VAL A 45 -35.83 34.62 18.79
N ILE A 46 -35.56 35.88 19.00
CA ILE A 46 -34.75 36.37 20.14
C ILE A 46 -35.70 36.92 21.18
N LEU A 47 -35.65 36.32 22.40
CA LEU A 47 -36.32 36.88 23.59
C LEU A 47 -35.38 37.85 24.28
N LYS A 48 -35.77 39.13 24.36
CA LYS A 48 -35.00 40.17 25.05
C LYS A 48 -35.25 40.13 26.55
N ASN A 49 -34.35 40.81 27.30
CA ASN A 49 -34.45 40.89 28.75
C ASN A 49 -35.69 41.67 29.27
N ASP A 50 -36.27 42.51 28.41
CA ASP A 50 -37.50 43.26 28.71
C ASP A 50 -38.80 42.45 28.43
N GLY A 51 -38.62 41.17 27.97
CA GLY A 51 -39.72 40.28 27.63
C GLY A 51 -40.23 40.45 26.18
N SER A 52 -39.74 41.41 25.42
CA SER A 52 -40.07 41.58 24.00
C SER A 52 -39.37 40.52 23.13
N ARG A 53 -40.05 40.13 22.05
CA ARG A 53 -39.54 39.13 21.08
C ARG A 53 -39.26 39.79 19.73
N ILE A 54 -38.21 39.33 19.05
CA ILE A 54 -37.90 39.71 17.67
C ILE A 54 -37.67 38.45 16.87
N GLY A 55 -38.39 38.28 15.77
CA GLY A 55 -38.12 37.27 14.74
C GLY A 55 -37.08 37.81 13.76
N PHE A 56 -36.20 36.93 13.30
CA PHE A 56 -35.26 37.26 12.21
C PHE A 56 -35.18 36.11 11.22
N MET A 57 -34.90 36.43 9.96
CA MET A 57 -34.52 35.48 8.92
C MET A 57 -33.54 36.14 7.94
N GLY A 58 -32.68 35.34 7.33
CA GLY A 58 -31.71 35.85 6.37
C GLY A 58 -30.75 34.86 5.79
N SER A 59 -29.75 35.35 5.08
CA SER A 59 -28.66 34.56 4.53
C SER A 59 -27.43 34.49 5.44
N MET A 60 -27.37 35.35 6.47
CA MET A 60 -26.19 35.54 7.30
C MET A 60 -25.85 34.33 8.15
N ASN A 61 -24.65 33.76 7.90
CA ASN A 61 -24.10 32.74 8.78
C ASN A 61 -23.47 33.40 10.03
N GLU A 62 -23.56 32.76 11.19
CA GLU A 62 -22.88 33.17 12.42
C GLU A 62 -21.38 32.92 12.37
N THR A 63 -20.72 33.46 11.37
CA THR A 63 -19.26 33.38 11.19
C THR A 63 -18.69 34.81 11.15
N ARG A 64 -17.40 34.93 11.49
CA ARG A 64 -16.73 36.24 11.39
C ARG A 64 -16.81 36.82 9.97
N SER A 65 -16.75 35.97 8.95
CA SER A 65 -16.85 36.34 7.55
C SER A 65 -18.26 36.83 7.22
N GLY A 66 -19.31 36.18 7.71
CA GLY A 66 -20.70 36.63 7.58
C GLY A 66 -20.91 38.04 8.17
N TRP A 67 -20.37 38.25 9.36
CA TRP A 67 -20.54 39.56 10.08
C TRP A 67 -19.65 40.70 9.56
N GLN A 68 -18.49 40.40 8.96
CA GLN A 68 -17.48 41.43 8.66
C GLN A 68 -17.09 41.54 7.18
N ASN A 69 -17.22 40.47 6.39
CA ASN A 69 -16.62 40.37 5.06
C ASN A 69 -17.61 40.08 3.93
N ASN A 70 -18.76 39.46 4.23
CA ASN A 70 -19.74 39.09 3.21
C ASN A 70 -20.87 40.11 3.12
N TYR A 71 -21.45 40.19 1.92
CA TYR A 71 -22.73 40.88 1.75
C TYR A 71 -23.84 39.92 2.16
N GLU A 72 -24.53 40.22 3.27
CA GLU A 72 -25.57 39.37 3.83
C GLU A 72 -26.85 40.18 3.99
N ILE A 73 -27.99 39.51 3.88
CA ILE A 73 -29.30 40.13 4.11
C ILE A 73 -29.88 39.52 5.37
N LEU A 74 -30.30 40.39 6.29
CA LEU A 74 -31.05 40.06 7.48
C LEU A 74 -32.35 40.84 7.52
N TRP A 75 -33.45 40.12 7.67
CA TRP A 75 -34.77 40.68 7.90
C TRP A 75 -35.16 40.49 9.36
N GLU A 76 -35.60 41.56 10.00
CA GLU A 76 -36.14 41.54 11.38
C GLU A 76 -37.65 41.84 11.35
N ASP A 77 -38.41 41.05 12.12
CA ASP A 77 -39.85 41.24 12.29
C ASP A 77 -40.19 41.31 13.79
N GLN A 78 -40.97 42.33 14.16
CA GLN A 78 -41.45 42.53 15.53
C GLN A 78 -42.98 42.30 15.64
N SER A 79 -43.63 41.95 14.50
CA SER A 79 -45.04 41.65 14.52
C SER A 79 -45.30 40.27 15.18
N GLN A 80 -46.38 40.18 15.92
CA GLN A 80 -46.76 38.91 16.56
C GLN A 80 -46.98 37.81 15.53
N GLU A 81 -47.55 38.13 14.38
CA GLU A 81 -47.83 37.17 13.30
C GLU A 81 -46.57 36.61 12.69
N GLY A 82 -45.58 37.47 12.41
CA GLY A 82 -44.27 37.05 11.87
C GLY A 82 -43.47 36.20 12.86
N ILE A 83 -43.50 36.56 14.13
CA ILE A 83 -42.82 35.80 15.19
C ILE A 83 -43.48 34.43 15.36
N ASP A 84 -44.80 34.34 15.43
CA ASP A 84 -45.52 33.07 15.59
C ASP A 84 -45.33 32.16 14.39
N TRP A 85 -45.17 32.70 13.16
CA TRP A 85 -44.86 31.89 11.99
C TRP A 85 -43.43 31.30 12.04
N ILE A 86 -42.43 32.13 12.44
CA ILE A 86 -41.04 31.64 12.59
C ILE A 86 -40.97 30.56 13.69
N GLU A 87 -41.68 30.75 14.81
CA GLU A 87 -41.74 29.73 15.89
C GLU A 87 -42.39 28.45 15.40
N ALA A 88 -43.50 28.49 14.66
CA ALA A 88 -44.17 27.33 14.13
C ALA A 88 -43.28 26.53 13.16
N GLU A 89 -42.55 27.19 12.27
CA GLU A 89 -41.60 26.55 11.37
C GLU A 89 -40.41 25.89 12.13
N PHE A 90 -39.91 26.60 13.16
CA PHE A 90 -38.87 26.05 14.03
C PHE A 90 -39.36 24.82 14.80
N GLU A 91 -40.55 24.85 15.40
CA GLU A 91 -41.11 23.74 16.14
C GLU A 91 -41.35 22.50 15.24
N ALA A 92 -41.82 22.73 14.00
CA ALA A 92 -42.01 21.66 13.02
C ALA A 92 -40.67 20.96 12.64
N LEU A 93 -39.58 21.71 12.55
CA LEU A 93 -38.23 21.16 12.36
C LEU A 93 -37.71 20.47 13.62
N TRP A 94 -37.94 21.08 14.79
CA TRP A 94 -37.49 20.62 16.10
C TRP A 94 -38.07 19.26 16.49
N GLU A 95 -39.36 19.04 16.20
CA GLU A 95 -40.06 17.77 16.49
C GLU A 95 -39.45 16.59 15.69
N LYS A 96 -38.95 16.85 14.48
CA LYS A 96 -38.35 15.84 13.59
C LYS A 96 -36.84 15.67 13.79
N ALA A 97 -36.22 16.65 14.44
CA ALA A 97 -34.79 16.63 14.71
C ALA A 97 -34.45 15.72 15.90
N VAL A 98 -33.29 15.06 15.81
CA VAL A 98 -32.78 14.17 16.87
C VAL A 98 -31.85 14.93 17.81
N PRO A 99 -31.73 14.53 19.10
CA PRO A 99 -30.77 15.12 20.01
C PRO A 99 -29.35 15.05 19.49
N LEU A 100 -28.53 16.04 19.80
CA LEU A 100 -27.11 16.04 19.43
C LEU A 100 -26.41 14.77 19.97
N PRO A 101 -25.74 13.96 19.12
CA PRO A 101 -25.10 12.74 19.56
C PRO A 101 -24.07 13.01 20.67
N ARG A 102 -24.10 12.22 21.73
CA ARG A 102 -23.17 12.35 22.88
C ARG A 102 -21.69 12.30 22.46
N VAL A 103 -21.37 11.56 21.41
CA VAL A 103 -20.00 11.50 20.86
C VAL A 103 -19.48 12.87 20.41
N ILE A 104 -20.36 13.74 19.87
CA ILE A 104 -20.00 15.10 19.47
C ILE A 104 -19.70 15.96 20.72
N VAL A 105 -20.55 15.87 21.73
CA VAL A 105 -20.34 16.59 23.02
C VAL A 105 -19.02 16.14 23.67
N GLN A 106 -18.74 14.86 23.68
CA GLN A 106 -17.48 14.30 24.19
C GLN A 106 -16.27 14.83 23.41
N GLU A 107 -16.36 14.91 22.08
CA GLU A 107 -15.27 15.44 21.25
C GLU A 107 -15.02 16.94 21.52
N ILE A 108 -16.07 17.73 21.69
CA ILE A 108 -15.96 19.14 22.12
C ILE A 108 -15.24 19.24 23.46
N GLY A 109 -15.60 18.38 24.44
CA GLY A 109 -14.96 18.32 25.75
C GLY A 109 -13.48 17.93 25.66
N ARG A 110 -13.12 16.96 24.83
CA ARG A 110 -11.73 16.57 24.60
C ARG A 110 -10.92 17.76 24.04
N ARG A 111 -11.44 18.48 23.04
CA ARG A 111 -10.78 19.67 22.45
C ARG A 111 -10.63 20.80 23.47
N ALA A 112 -11.59 20.97 24.33
CA ALA A 112 -11.53 21.97 25.41
C ALA A 112 -10.38 21.69 26.41
N GLN A 113 -10.01 20.42 26.62
CA GLN A 113 -8.95 20.04 27.55
C GLN A 113 -7.53 20.09 26.94
N ARG A 114 -7.37 20.22 25.62
CA ARG A 114 -6.07 20.24 24.96
C ARG A 114 -5.23 21.46 25.37
N VAL A 115 -3.95 21.22 25.59
CA VAL A 115 -2.94 22.23 25.94
C VAL A 115 -1.82 22.15 24.90
N GLU A 116 -1.55 23.29 24.26
CA GLU A 116 -0.41 23.40 23.36
C GLU A 116 0.90 23.40 24.13
N ILE A 117 1.85 22.60 23.66
CA ILE A 117 3.20 22.48 24.22
C ILE A 117 4.22 22.66 23.09
N ASP A 118 5.40 23.14 23.45
CA ASP A 118 6.54 23.20 22.53
C ASP A 118 7.30 21.87 22.44
N LEU A 119 8.03 21.73 21.34
CA LEU A 119 8.93 20.60 21.16
C LEU A 119 10.01 20.62 22.24
N GLY A 120 10.11 19.56 23.04
CA GLY A 120 11.02 19.49 24.19
C GLY A 120 10.34 19.52 25.56
N GLU A 121 9.06 19.87 25.63
CA GLU A 121 8.24 19.80 26.85
C GLU A 121 7.56 18.42 27.03
N GLN A 122 7.80 17.48 26.11
CA GLN A 122 7.29 16.11 26.19
C GLN A 122 8.14 15.28 27.17
N GLU A 123 7.48 14.62 28.11
CA GLU A 123 8.10 13.80 29.14
C GLU A 123 8.14 12.31 28.77
N ASP A 124 7.18 11.85 27.93
CA ASP A 124 7.05 10.44 27.51
C ASP A 124 7.22 10.28 26.00
N GLU A 125 8.13 9.38 25.60
CA GLU A 125 8.40 9.07 24.19
C GLU A 125 7.16 8.52 23.43
N ASN A 126 6.28 7.78 24.13
CA ASN A 126 5.07 7.21 23.51
C ASN A 126 4.02 8.28 23.22
N SER A 127 4.09 9.42 23.91
CA SER A 127 3.13 10.52 23.73
C SER A 127 3.48 11.46 22.56
N ILE A 128 4.68 11.35 21.98
CA ILE A 128 5.11 12.22 20.86
C ILE A 128 4.23 12.07 19.64
N ALA A 129 3.95 10.83 19.22
CA ALA A 129 3.12 10.58 18.02
C ALA A 129 1.69 11.12 18.18
N PRO A 130 0.93 10.78 19.25
CA PRO A 130 -0.38 11.37 19.47
C PRO A 130 -0.36 12.90 19.60
N SER A 131 0.62 13.48 20.30
CA SER A 131 0.73 14.93 20.46
C SER A 131 0.98 15.66 19.14
N ALA A 132 1.73 15.06 18.21
CA ALA A 132 2.02 15.64 16.91
C ALA A 132 0.83 15.52 15.93
N LEU A 133 0.02 14.44 16.05
CA LEU A 133 -0.96 14.07 15.02
C LEU A 133 -2.41 14.35 15.40
N VAL A 134 -2.75 14.47 16.68
CA VAL A 134 -4.15 14.67 17.09
C VAL A 134 -4.80 15.93 16.53
N GLU A 135 -4.02 16.91 16.08
CA GLU A 135 -4.44 18.11 15.34
C GLU A 135 -4.05 18.07 13.86
N SER A 136 -3.63 16.92 13.30
CA SER A 136 -3.38 16.78 11.86
C SER A 136 -4.68 16.91 11.06
N PRO A 137 -4.62 17.24 9.75
CA PRO A 137 -5.80 17.41 8.93
C PRO A 137 -6.77 16.22 9.03
N MET A 138 -6.28 14.99 8.91
CA MET A 138 -7.15 13.80 9.00
C MET A 138 -7.88 13.68 10.35
N TYR A 139 -7.22 13.96 11.48
CA TYR A 139 -7.86 13.91 12.80
C TYR A 139 -8.88 15.04 12.99
N ARG A 140 -8.62 16.21 12.41
CA ARG A 140 -9.58 17.33 12.39
C ARG A 140 -10.85 17.03 11.60
N GLU A 141 -10.72 16.26 10.50
CA GLU A 141 -11.83 15.79 9.68
C GLU A 141 -12.59 14.59 10.29
N GLY A 142 -12.21 14.14 11.47
CA GLY A 142 -12.85 13.02 12.16
C GLY A 142 -12.32 11.64 11.75
N LEU A 143 -11.35 11.60 10.85
CA LEU A 143 -10.61 10.38 10.51
C LEU A 143 -9.54 10.08 11.58
N SER A 144 -9.00 8.88 11.58
CA SER A 144 -7.89 8.49 12.46
C SER A 144 -7.04 7.40 11.84
N LEU A 145 -5.81 7.27 12.35
CA LEU A 145 -4.98 6.12 12.03
C LEU A 145 -5.64 4.84 12.55
N GLN A 146 -5.55 3.79 11.74
CA GLN A 146 -6.07 2.48 12.12
C GLN A 146 -5.27 1.86 13.27
N PRO A 147 -5.84 0.94 14.07
CA PRO A 147 -5.14 0.33 15.21
C PRO A 147 -3.77 -0.27 14.84
N TRP A 148 -3.69 -0.97 13.70
CA TRP A 148 -2.44 -1.56 13.22
C TRP A 148 -1.40 -0.51 12.78
N GLN A 149 -1.84 0.66 12.27
CA GLN A 149 -0.94 1.77 11.91
C GLN A 149 -0.32 2.40 13.16
N ARG A 150 -1.14 2.65 14.20
CA ARG A 150 -0.66 3.15 15.50
C ARG A 150 0.29 2.15 16.17
N ALA A 151 -0.05 0.84 16.14
CA ALA A 151 0.81 -0.21 16.67
C ALA A 151 2.19 -0.27 16.00
N PHE A 152 2.26 -0.05 14.67
CA PHE A 152 3.56 0.06 13.98
C PHE A 152 4.41 1.23 14.49
N VAL A 153 3.82 2.39 14.69
CA VAL A 153 4.52 3.56 15.25
C VAL A 153 5.03 3.27 16.67
N THR A 154 4.20 2.65 17.49
CA THR A 154 4.59 2.23 18.85
C THR A 154 5.75 1.22 18.80
N GLU A 155 5.73 0.27 17.87
CA GLU A 155 6.84 -0.67 17.69
C GLU A 155 8.13 0.04 17.26
N CYS A 156 8.06 1.07 16.40
CA CYS A 156 9.23 1.91 16.08
C CYS A 156 9.80 2.62 17.32
N VAL A 157 8.95 3.16 18.20
CA VAL A 157 9.40 3.80 19.46
C VAL A 157 10.08 2.77 20.38
N LYS A 158 9.51 1.56 20.50
CA LYS A 158 10.14 0.45 21.27
C LYS A 158 11.52 0.07 20.71
N HIS A 159 11.62 -0.12 19.39
CA HIS A 159 12.90 -0.45 18.73
C HIS A 159 13.95 0.63 18.96
N ARG A 160 13.55 1.91 18.85
CA ARG A 160 14.45 3.03 19.15
C ARG A 160 14.99 2.95 20.60
N ARG A 161 14.10 2.63 21.55
CA ARG A 161 14.47 2.50 22.97
C ARG A 161 15.43 1.35 23.22
N TRP A 162 15.20 0.18 22.60
CA TRP A 162 16.04 -1.00 22.80
C TRP A 162 17.37 -0.94 22.06
N PHE A 163 17.34 -0.49 20.81
CA PHE A 163 18.49 -0.58 19.90
C PHE A 163 19.18 0.76 19.63
N GLY A 164 18.63 1.87 20.09
CA GLY A 164 19.11 3.22 19.74
C GLY A 164 18.85 3.62 18.29
N ALA A 165 18.39 2.66 17.47
CA ALA A 165 18.06 2.81 16.05
C ALA A 165 16.83 1.97 15.68
N VAL A 166 16.12 2.35 14.62
CA VAL A 166 14.97 1.58 14.10
C VAL A 166 15.36 0.97 12.77
N ARG A 167 15.21 -0.35 12.65
CA ARG A 167 15.52 -1.14 11.47
C ARG A 167 14.37 -2.12 11.25
N LEU A 168 13.31 -1.68 10.54
CA LEU A 168 12.06 -2.43 10.38
C LEU A 168 11.64 -2.51 8.92
N LEU A 169 11.14 -3.67 8.54
CA LEU A 169 10.37 -3.90 7.32
C LEU A 169 8.88 -3.96 7.68
N LEU A 170 8.10 -3.07 7.09
CA LEU A 170 6.63 -3.10 7.13
C LEU A 170 6.12 -3.88 5.92
N ALA A 171 5.71 -5.12 6.15
CA ALA A 171 5.26 -6.07 5.14
C ALA A 171 3.74 -6.29 5.18
N ASP A 172 2.98 -5.32 5.66
CA ASP A 172 1.52 -5.37 5.71
C ASP A 172 0.93 -5.53 4.30
N GLU A 173 -0.11 -6.34 4.18
CA GLU A 173 -0.79 -6.59 2.89
C GLU A 173 -1.28 -5.31 2.20
N VAL A 174 -1.62 -5.44 0.92
CA VAL A 174 -2.12 -4.34 0.09
C VAL A 174 -3.38 -3.73 0.72
N GLY A 175 -3.46 -2.39 0.71
CA GLY A 175 -4.65 -1.66 1.19
C GLY A 175 -4.67 -1.37 2.68
N LEU A 176 -3.67 -1.79 3.48
CA LEU A 176 -3.58 -1.49 4.92
C LEU A 176 -2.98 -0.10 5.24
N GLY A 177 -2.61 0.68 4.22
CA GLY A 177 -2.18 2.09 4.38
C GLY A 177 -0.74 2.26 4.88
N LYS A 178 0.21 1.50 4.32
CA LYS A 178 1.65 1.56 4.66
C LYS A 178 2.24 2.97 4.61
N THR A 179 1.84 3.79 3.64
CA THR A 179 2.29 5.19 3.49
C THR A 179 2.07 5.99 4.78
N LEU A 180 0.86 5.90 5.36
CA LEU A 180 0.53 6.60 6.61
C LEU A 180 1.31 6.05 7.81
N SER A 181 1.49 4.73 7.87
CA SER A 181 2.27 4.09 8.93
C SER A 181 3.74 4.54 8.90
N LEU A 182 4.37 4.48 7.72
CA LEU A 182 5.78 4.87 7.53
C LEU A 182 5.98 6.38 7.71
N GLY A 183 5.09 7.21 7.16
CA GLY A 183 5.13 8.67 7.30
C GLY A 183 4.99 9.12 8.76
N THR A 184 4.05 8.53 9.49
CA THR A 184 3.86 8.79 10.92
C THR A 184 5.06 8.33 11.75
N ALA A 185 5.58 7.14 11.49
CA ALA A 185 6.77 6.63 12.17
C ALA A 185 7.98 7.54 11.94
N ALA A 186 8.19 7.99 10.69
CA ALA A 186 9.27 8.91 10.36
C ALA A 186 9.14 10.26 11.06
N LEU A 187 7.92 10.83 11.10
CA LEU A 187 7.67 12.06 11.88
C LEU A 187 8.01 11.85 13.35
N THR A 188 7.51 10.78 13.97
CA THR A 188 7.72 10.46 15.38
C THR A 188 9.20 10.32 15.69
N LEU A 189 9.94 9.56 14.90
CA LEU A 189 11.39 9.37 15.08
C LEU A 189 12.17 10.68 14.89
N ALA A 190 11.81 11.47 13.87
CA ALA A 190 12.45 12.77 13.63
C ALA A 190 12.24 13.76 14.79
N LEU A 191 11.06 13.73 15.44
CA LEU A 191 10.76 14.55 16.61
C LEU A 191 11.47 14.05 17.87
N LEU A 192 11.52 12.72 18.09
CA LEU A 192 12.22 12.11 19.23
C LEU A 192 13.73 12.35 19.19
N ASP A 193 14.31 12.46 17.99
CA ASP A 193 15.74 12.69 17.81
C ASP A 193 16.10 14.17 17.64
N SER A 194 15.12 15.08 17.79
CA SER A 194 15.42 16.51 17.81
C SER A 194 16.20 16.84 19.08
N ASP A 195 17.46 17.29 18.94
CA ASP A 195 18.25 17.74 20.07
C ASP A 195 17.56 18.96 20.72
N ASN A 196 17.13 18.82 21.96
CA ASN A 196 16.52 19.88 22.78
C ASN A 196 17.50 21.03 23.10
N ASN A 197 18.80 20.87 22.85
CA ASN A 197 19.78 21.90 23.04
C ASN A 197 20.05 22.66 21.74
N GLY A 198 19.62 23.90 21.67
CA GLY A 198 19.75 24.85 20.56
C GLY A 198 21.16 25.18 20.04
N ALA A 199 22.14 24.31 20.30
CA ALA A 199 23.46 24.37 19.71
C ALA A 199 23.43 23.78 18.31
N ALA A 200 23.53 24.64 17.29
CA ALA A 200 23.84 24.37 15.86
C ALA A 200 23.37 22.97 15.40
N GLY A 201 22.05 22.80 15.32
CA GLY A 201 21.44 21.52 15.00
C GLY A 201 22.06 20.91 13.78
N LYS A 202 22.67 19.73 13.90
CA LYS A 202 23.02 18.92 12.75
C LYS A 202 21.73 18.66 12.02
N ASN A 203 21.60 19.22 10.80
CA ASN A 203 20.50 18.89 9.94
C ASN A 203 20.50 17.39 9.68
N ARG A 204 19.38 16.74 9.96
CA ARG A 204 19.21 15.29 9.87
C ARG A 204 18.21 14.99 8.74
N PRO A 205 18.69 14.74 7.51
CA PRO A 205 17.85 14.51 6.35
C PRO A 205 16.95 13.27 6.54
N VAL A 206 15.68 13.39 6.18
CA VAL A 206 14.74 12.28 6.03
C VAL A 206 14.45 12.10 4.55
N VAL A 207 14.77 10.92 3.98
CA VAL A 207 14.51 10.63 2.58
C VAL A 207 13.48 9.51 2.44
N ILE A 208 12.53 9.72 1.54
CA ILE A 208 11.56 8.74 1.10
C ILE A 208 11.87 8.40 -0.35
N LEU A 209 12.28 7.17 -0.59
CA LEU A 209 12.51 6.61 -1.91
C LEU A 209 11.27 5.81 -2.29
N ALA A 210 10.57 6.24 -3.35
CA ALA A 210 9.34 5.61 -3.81
C ALA A 210 9.35 5.44 -5.33
N PRO A 211 8.57 4.50 -5.91
CA PRO A 211 8.34 4.46 -7.35
C PRO A 211 7.91 5.81 -7.90
N ALA A 212 8.30 6.14 -9.14
CA ALA A 212 7.99 7.43 -9.76
C ALA A 212 6.49 7.75 -9.74
N SER A 213 5.64 6.73 -9.92
CA SER A 213 4.18 6.82 -9.89
C SER A 213 3.61 7.17 -8.50
N LEU A 214 4.37 6.95 -7.43
CA LEU A 214 3.92 7.15 -6.04
C LEU A 214 4.47 8.42 -5.39
N THR A 215 5.47 9.08 -5.98
CA THR A 215 6.13 10.23 -5.35
C THR A 215 5.19 11.38 -5.06
N GLU A 216 4.24 11.65 -5.95
CA GLU A 216 3.22 12.70 -5.77
C GLU A 216 2.18 12.30 -4.72
N GLN A 217 1.69 11.06 -4.78
CA GLN A 217 0.79 10.54 -3.76
C GLN A 217 1.41 10.60 -2.37
N TRP A 218 2.70 10.25 -2.22
CA TRP A 218 3.43 10.38 -0.97
C TRP A 218 3.40 11.83 -0.47
N GLN A 219 3.70 12.80 -1.33
CA GLN A 219 3.67 14.22 -0.96
C GLN A 219 2.26 14.66 -0.52
N THR A 220 1.23 14.31 -1.29
CA THR A 220 -0.17 14.62 -0.99
C THR A 220 -0.63 14.01 0.33
N GLU A 221 -0.37 12.70 0.56
CA GLU A 221 -0.78 12.04 1.81
C GLU A 221 -0.05 12.59 3.04
N MET A 222 1.24 12.94 2.91
CA MET A 222 2.01 13.57 3.99
C MET A 222 1.44 14.93 4.36
N ILE A 223 1.08 15.75 3.38
CA ILE A 223 0.57 17.12 3.60
C ILE A 223 -0.89 17.08 4.03
N ASP A 224 -1.77 16.48 3.22
CA ASP A 224 -3.21 16.61 3.37
C ASP A 224 -3.78 15.75 4.51
N LYS A 225 -3.13 14.61 4.83
CA LYS A 225 -3.58 13.73 5.91
C LYS A 225 -2.79 13.96 7.20
N LEU A 226 -1.47 13.94 7.13
CA LEU A 226 -0.61 14.02 8.31
C LEU A 226 -0.21 15.47 8.67
N GLY A 227 -0.35 16.41 7.74
CA GLY A 227 0.06 17.80 7.92
C GLY A 227 1.59 17.97 8.01
N ILE A 228 2.33 17.12 7.32
CA ILE A 228 3.79 17.12 7.29
C ILE A 228 4.27 17.81 6.02
N ALA A 229 4.84 19.00 6.15
CA ALA A 229 5.43 19.71 5.03
C ALA A 229 6.67 18.97 4.49
N CYS A 230 6.66 18.61 3.21
CA CYS A 230 7.74 17.89 2.54
C CYS A 230 7.94 18.36 1.10
N ALA A 231 9.11 18.12 0.52
CA ALA A 231 9.40 18.45 -0.87
C ALA A 231 9.62 17.19 -1.71
N ARG A 232 9.25 17.26 -3.00
CA ARG A 232 9.41 16.19 -3.98
C ARG A 232 10.40 16.60 -5.07
N TRP A 233 11.32 15.69 -5.43
CA TRP A 233 12.26 15.95 -6.51
C TRP A 233 11.64 15.69 -7.88
N ASN A 234 11.70 16.69 -8.76
CA ASN A 234 11.34 16.55 -10.18
C ASN A 234 12.59 16.31 -11.02
N SER A 235 12.72 15.09 -11.56
CA SER A 235 13.90 14.69 -12.33
C SER A 235 14.03 15.41 -13.67
N SER A 236 12.91 15.77 -14.32
CA SER A 236 12.92 16.47 -15.61
C SER A 236 13.39 17.92 -15.48
N LYS A 237 12.92 18.63 -14.47
CA LYS A 237 13.28 20.03 -14.22
C LYS A 237 14.51 20.15 -13.31
N LYS A 238 14.99 19.04 -12.74
CA LYS A 238 16.11 19.00 -11.77
C LYS A 238 15.92 20.02 -10.63
N ALA A 239 14.73 20.01 -10.04
CA ALA A 239 14.31 20.94 -9.01
C ALA A 239 13.41 20.27 -7.96
N TRP A 240 13.44 20.78 -6.74
CA TRP A 240 12.48 20.43 -5.71
C TRP A 240 11.14 21.11 -5.96
N ILE A 241 10.05 20.41 -5.68
CA ILE A 241 8.68 20.94 -5.66
C ILE A 241 8.28 21.04 -4.18
N ASP A 242 7.88 22.24 -3.77
CA ASP A 242 7.44 22.51 -2.39
C ASP A 242 6.01 22.00 -2.12
N PRO A 243 5.49 22.11 -0.87
CA PRO A 243 4.13 21.73 -0.54
C PRO A 243 3.02 22.45 -1.33
N ASP A 244 3.32 23.65 -1.85
CA ASP A 244 2.38 24.44 -2.66
C ASP A 244 2.44 24.11 -4.16
N GLY A 245 3.24 23.10 -4.55
CA GLY A 245 3.43 22.68 -5.93
C GLY A 245 4.38 23.57 -6.77
N ARG A 246 5.15 24.47 -6.11
CA ARG A 246 6.05 25.40 -6.79
C ARG A 246 7.45 24.84 -6.90
N PHE A 247 8.14 25.13 -8.02
CA PHE A 247 9.56 24.79 -8.17
C PHE A 247 10.42 25.71 -7.30
N VAL A 248 11.26 25.09 -6.46
CA VAL A 248 12.17 25.80 -5.57
C VAL A 248 13.48 26.12 -6.28
N SER A 249 13.90 27.36 -6.28
CA SER A 249 15.20 27.82 -6.79
C SER A 249 16.30 27.62 -5.72
N PRO A 250 17.55 27.36 -6.12
CA PRO A 250 18.05 27.20 -7.50
C PRO A 250 17.80 25.80 -8.07
N VAL A 251 17.69 25.69 -9.42
CA VAL A 251 17.49 24.43 -10.14
C VAL A 251 18.82 23.82 -10.60
N GLY A 252 18.86 22.51 -10.81
CA GLY A 252 19.99 21.73 -11.30
C GLY A 252 20.29 20.51 -10.47
N ALA A 253 20.86 19.47 -11.07
CA ALA A 253 21.09 18.16 -10.46
C ALA A 253 21.83 18.23 -9.11
N LYS A 254 22.81 19.14 -8.96
CA LYS A 254 23.58 19.33 -7.73
C LYS A 254 22.75 19.73 -6.51
N TYR A 255 21.53 20.20 -6.70
CA TYR A 255 20.65 20.63 -5.61
C TYR A 255 19.77 19.51 -5.05
N ILE A 256 19.87 18.28 -5.58
CA ILE A 256 19.13 17.13 -5.03
C ILE A 256 19.52 16.86 -3.57
N SER A 257 20.81 17.07 -3.22
CA SER A 257 21.29 16.93 -1.84
C SER A 257 20.96 18.11 -0.93
N ARG A 258 20.21 19.10 -1.41
CA ARG A 258 19.82 20.32 -0.69
C ARG A 258 18.31 20.49 -0.67
N CYS A 259 17.60 19.47 -0.18
CA CYS A 259 16.15 19.57 0.00
C CYS A 259 15.78 20.77 0.89
N PRO A 260 14.81 21.63 0.50
CA PRO A 260 14.40 22.78 1.29
C PRO A 260 13.62 22.41 2.55
N PHE A 261 13.13 21.17 2.63
CA PHE A 261 12.42 20.63 3.78
C PHE A 261 13.19 19.47 4.40
N ARG A 262 12.89 19.17 5.66
CA ARG A 262 13.49 18.01 6.36
C ARG A 262 13.16 16.70 5.65
N PHE A 263 11.93 16.56 5.14
CA PHE A 263 11.45 15.42 4.38
C PHE A 263 11.58 15.66 2.88
N GLY A 264 12.35 14.81 2.20
CA GLY A 264 12.50 14.82 0.76
C GLY A 264 12.05 13.51 0.13
N ILE A 265 11.25 13.61 -0.93
CA ILE A 265 10.70 12.46 -1.68
C ILE A 265 11.40 12.38 -3.02
N ILE A 266 11.97 11.21 -3.34
CA ILE A 266 12.78 10.99 -4.54
C ILE A 266 12.35 9.68 -5.20
N SER A 267 12.30 9.68 -6.55
CA SER A 267 11.96 8.48 -7.32
C SER A 267 13.08 7.44 -7.29
N THR A 268 12.73 6.16 -7.03
CA THR A 268 13.65 5.01 -7.16
C THR A 268 14.19 4.85 -8.58
N GLY A 269 13.44 5.25 -9.61
CA GLY A 269 13.91 5.24 -11.00
C GLY A 269 15.19 6.05 -11.22
N LEU A 270 15.39 7.13 -10.46
CA LEU A 270 16.60 7.93 -10.50
C LEU A 270 17.82 7.17 -9.92
N ILE A 271 17.58 6.28 -8.96
CA ILE A 271 18.63 5.47 -8.32
C ILE A 271 19.05 4.29 -9.20
N ILE A 272 18.09 3.71 -9.92
CA ILE A 272 18.34 2.55 -10.80
C ILE A 272 19.26 2.93 -11.97
N GLN A 273 19.11 4.14 -12.47
CA GLN A 273 19.94 4.66 -13.58
C GLN A 273 21.28 5.24 -13.09
N PRO A 274 22.33 5.22 -13.93
CA PRO A 274 23.63 5.83 -13.60
C PRO A 274 23.55 7.36 -13.73
N THR A 275 22.97 8.01 -12.72
CA THR A 275 22.76 9.46 -12.72
C THR A 275 23.72 10.18 -11.76
N TYR A 276 24.06 11.41 -12.08
CA TYR A 276 24.87 12.27 -11.21
C TYR A 276 24.17 12.54 -9.86
N GLU A 277 22.86 12.63 -9.89
CA GLU A 277 22.02 12.76 -8.70
C GLU A 277 22.17 11.58 -7.73
N LYS A 278 22.25 10.34 -8.25
CA LYS A 278 22.53 9.14 -7.44
C LYS A 278 23.88 9.26 -6.72
N ASP A 279 24.91 9.71 -7.42
CA ASP A 279 26.25 9.86 -6.84
C ASP A 279 26.25 10.88 -5.69
N LEU A 280 25.54 11.99 -5.84
CA LEU A 280 25.37 12.98 -4.81
C LEU A 280 24.60 12.43 -3.58
N LEU A 281 23.50 11.72 -3.83
CA LEU A 281 22.68 11.10 -2.76
C LEU A 281 23.48 10.03 -2.02
N SER A 282 24.37 9.33 -2.71
CA SER A 282 25.24 8.32 -2.09
C SER A 282 26.18 8.90 -1.04
N GLN A 283 26.39 10.21 -1.01
CA GLN A 283 27.26 10.92 -0.05
C GLN A 283 26.48 11.53 1.14
N VAL A 284 25.14 11.53 1.09
CA VAL A 284 24.31 12.09 2.15
C VAL A 284 24.18 11.10 3.30
N ASN A 285 24.39 11.59 4.53
CA ASN A 285 24.10 10.83 5.76
C ASN A 285 22.64 11.12 6.15
N PHE A 286 21.78 10.15 5.93
CA PHE A 286 20.37 10.28 6.31
C PHE A 286 20.15 9.97 7.78
N ASP A 287 19.27 10.70 8.42
CA ASP A 287 18.76 10.34 9.75
C ASP A 287 17.77 9.19 9.62
N ILE A 288 16.82 9.34 8.69
CA ILE A 288 15.83 8.32 8.38
C ILE A 288 15.83 8.07 6.87
N LEU A 289 16.00 6.80 6.51
CA LEU A 289 15.95 6.29 5.14
C LEU A 289 14.71 5.40 4.99
N ILE A 290 13.80 5.79 4.11
CA ILE A 290 12.58 5.02 3.80
C ILE A 290 12.68 4.53 2.35
N LEU A 291 12.37 3.25 2.12
CA LEU A 291 12.17 2.69 0.79
C LEU A 291 10.78 2.07 0.71
N ASP A 292 9.94 2.64 -0.11
CA ASP A 292 8.64 2.06 -0.47
C ASP A 292 8.79 1.10 -1.65
N GLU A 293 7.96 0.04 -1.69
CA GLU A 293 8.07 -1.09 -2.61
C GLU A 293 9.48 -1.70 -2.60
N SER A 294 9.96 -1.95 -1.39
CA SER A 294 11.34 -2.37 -1.12
C SER A 294 11.73 -3.71 -1.77
N HIS A 295 10.77 -4.57 -2.13
CA HIS A 295 10.99 -5.80 -2.88
C HIS A 295 11.71 -5.58 -4.24
N LYS A 296 11.68 -4.34 -4.78
CA LYS A 296 12.44 -3.98 -5.99
C LYS A 296 13.96 -3.95 -5.77
N ALA A 297 14.41 -3.82 -4.51
CA ALA A 297 15.83 -3.91 -4.13
C ALA A 297 16.20 -5.37 -3.88
N ARG A 298 16.61 -6.09 -4.93
CA ARG A 298 16.83 -7.53 -4.89
C ARG A 298 18.05 -8.00 -5.67
N THR A 299 18.48 -9.22 -5.39
CA THR A 299 19.52 -9.93 -6.14
C THR A 299 18.90 -10.50 -7.44
N ARG A 300 19.51 -10.17 -8.58
CA ARG A 300 19.13 -10.76 -9.88
C ARG A 300 19.70 -12.18 -9.94
N ARG A 301 18.82 -13.17 -10.04
CA ARG A 301 19.19 -14.59 -10.19
C ARG A 301 18.76 -15.04 -11.57
N GLY A 302 19.71 -15.51 -12.40
CA GLY A 302 19.38 -16.16 -13.68
C GLY A 302 18.75 -17.53 -13.43
N LEU A 303 17.82 -17.94 -14.31
CA LEU A 303 17.24 -19.29 -14.29
C LEU A 303 18.35 -20.36 -14.28
N GLY A 304 18.41 -21.15 -13.20
CA GLY A 304 19.38 -22.26 -13.07
C GLY A 304 20.79 -21.89 -12.60
N GLN A 305 21.06 -20.65 -12.18
CA GLN A 305 22.37 -20.27 -11.64
C GLN A 305 22.34 -20.21 -10.10
N ASN A 306 23.27 -20.92 -9.47
CA ASN A 306 23.57 -20.88 -8.03
C ASN A 306 24.37 -19.60 -7.68
N GLY A 307 23.90 -18.41 -8.02
CA GLY A 307 24.53 -17.15 -7.69
C GLY A 307 23.95 -16.00 -8.50
N GLY A 308 23.60 -14.93 -7.85
CA GLY A 308 23.07 -13.71 -8.46
C GLY A 308 23.91 -12.50 -8.10
N SER A 309 23.76 -11.41 -8.88
CA SER A 309 24.32 -10.09 -8.53
C SER A 309 23.23 -9.17 -7.97
N PRO A 310 23.52 -8.37 -6.94
CA PRO A 310 22.57 -7.37 -6.46
C PRO A 310 22.25 -6.38 -7.58
N ASN A 311 21.01 -5.93 -7.65
CA ASN A 311 20.67 -4.86 -8.57
C ASN A 311 21.14 -3.49 -8.02
N THR A 312 21.17 -2.50 -8.88
CA THR A 312 21.66 -1.14 -8.53
C THR A 312 20.93 -0.52 -7.33
N LEU A 313 19.63 -0.80 -7.17
CA LEU A 313 18.86 -0.29 -6.03
C LEU A 313 19.28 -0.97 -4.72
N LEU A 314 19.49 -2.28 -4.72
CA LEU A 314 19.95 -3.02 -3.53
C LEU A 314 21.34 -2.55 -3.09
N GLU A 315 22.27 -2.36 -4.04
CA GLU A 315 23.61 -1.84 -3.74
C GLU A 315 23.54 -0.44 -3.12
N PHE A 316 22.76 0.46 -3.72
CA PHE A 316 22.57 1.81 -3.19
C PHE A 316 21.97 1.77 -1.79
N MET A 317 20.92 0.98 -1.57
CA MET A 317 20.23 0.86 -0.29
C MET A 317 21.15 0.32 0.81
N ARG A 318 21.96 -0.70 0.53
CA ARG A 318 22.97 -1.21 1.47
C ARG A 318 24.00 -0.12 1.85
N ALA A 319 24.47 0.64 0.86
CA ALA A 319 25.43 1.72 1.08
C ALA A 319 24.80 2.92 1.85
N ALA A 320 23.57 3.29 1.55
CA ALA A 320 22.86 4.37 2.23
C ALA A 320 22.47 3.95 3.66
N ALA A 321 21.97 2.74 3.87
CA ALA A 321 21.61 2.19 5.17
C ALA A 321 22.80 2.13 6.14
N ALA A 322 24.02 1.85 5.64
CA ALA A 322 25.24 1.87 6.44
C ALA A 322 25.56 3.25 7.07
N ARG A 323 24.99 4.32 6.49
CA ARG A 323 25.18 5.71 6.95
C ARG A 323 23.91 6.34 7.52
N SER A 324 22.84 5.57 7.59
CA SER A 324 21.57 6.04 8.13
C SER A 324 21.35 5.50 9.54
N ARG A 325 20.79 6.33 10.42
CA ARG A 325 20.45 5.89 11.77
C ARG A 325 19.23 4.97 11.76
N HIS A 326 18.14 5.43 11.17
CA HIS A 326 16.90 4.65 11.05
C HIS A 326 16.69 4.22 9.60
N VAL A 327 16.23 2.98 9.40
CA VAL A 327 15.87 2.44 8.09
C VAL A 327 14.50 1.78 8.19
N LEU A 328 13.56 2.28 7.41
CA LEU A 328 12.21 1.75 7.30
C LEU A 328 11.98 1.28 5.87
N LEU A 329 11.66 0.02 5.71
CA LEU A 329 11.32 -0.57 4.42
C LEU A 329 9.82 -0.83 4.38
N GLY A 330 9.19 -0.61 3.24
CA GLY A 330 7.76 -0.88 3.02
C GLY A 330 7.55 -1.76 1.79
N THR A 331 6.81 -2.84 1.92
CA THR A 331 6.34 -3.66 0.80
C THR A 331 5.07 -4.41 1.18
N ALA A 332 4.28 -4.80 0.18
CA ALA A 332 3.19 -5.75 0.41
C ALA A 332 3.62 -7.20 0.13
N THR A 333 4.76 -7.37 -0.52
CA THR A 333 5.26 -8.66 -1.02
C THR A 333 6.74 -8.80 -0.67
N PRO A 334 7.06 -9.15 0.59
CA PRO A 334 8.45 -9.25 1.05
C PRO A 334 9.23 -10.37 0.36
N MET A 335 8.51 -11.35 -0.19
CA MET A 335 9.04 -12.46 -0.98
C MET A 335 8.32 -12.48 -2.32
N GLN A 336 9.02 -12.24 -3.43
CA GLN A 336 8.42 -12.25 -4.77
C GLN A 336 8.60 -13.58 -5.50
N THR A 337 9.80 -14.09 -5.47
CA THR A 337 10.16 -15.30 -6.20
C THR A 337 10.70 -16.42 -5.31
N GLN A 338 11.42 -16.05 -4.27
CA GLN A 338 12.07 -16.99 -3.37
C GLN A 338 12.15 -16.39 -1.95
N VAL A 339 12.30 -17.27 -0.95
CA VAL A 339 12.46 -16.84 0.45
C VAL A 339 13.71 -15.98 0.64
N GLU A 340 14.72 -16.18 -0.18
CA GLU A 340 15.95 -15.39 -0.19
C GLU A 340 15.74 -13.90 -0.52
N ASP A 341 14.62 -13.53 -1.14
CA ASP A 341 14.27 -12.11 -1.40
C ASP A 341 14.08 -11.37 -0.06
N LEU A 342 13.57 -12.05 0.97
CA LEU A 342 13.47 -11.48 2.31
C LEU A 342 14.84 -11.18 2.90
N TRP A 343 15.84 -12.03 2.66
CA TRP A 343 17.22 -11.81 3.12
C TRP A 343 17.89 -10.62 2.42
N ASP A 344 17.52 -10.31 1.18
CA ASP A 344 17.94 -9.06 0.55
C ASP A 344 17.46 -7.85 1.34
N GLN A 345 16.18 -7.85 1.79
CA GLN A 345 15.62 -6.78 2.64
C GLN A 345 16.30 -6.73 4.03
N LEU A 346 16.46 -7.89 4.68
CA LEU A 346 17.15 -7.98 5.97
C LEU A 346 18.61 -7.52 5.87
N SER A 347 19.28 -7.78 4.72
CA SER A 347 20.65 -7.31 4.49
C SER A 347 20.77 -5.80 4.42
N ILE A 348 19.72 -5.08 3.96
CA ILE A 348 19.67 -3.61 4.01
C ILE A 348 19.55 -3.16 5.47
N LEU A 349 18.61 -3.75 6.22
CA LEU A 349 18.38 -3.42 7.63
C LEU A 349 19.60 -3.70 8.52
N HIS A 350 20.35 -4.74 8.19
CA HIS A 350 21.54 -5.14 8.94
C HIS A 350 22.73 -4.19 8.80
N LYS A 351 22.81 -3.37 7.73
CA LYS A 351 23.99 -2.52 7.46
C LYS A 351 24.19 -1.41 8.50
N GLY A 352 25.45 -1.03 8.71
CA GLY A 352 25.84 0.00 9.66
C GLY A 352 25.56 -0.42 11.12
N ASP A 353 24.80 0.39 11.83
CA ASP A 353 24.41 0.14 13.22
C ASP A 353 23.31 -0.93 13.37
N GLY A 354 22.96 -1.65 12.30
CA GLY A 354 21.88 -2.65 12.27
C GLY A 354 22.29 -4.07 12.66
N ARG A 355 23.45 -4.29 13.31
CA ARG A 355 23.93 -5.66 13.67
C ARG A 355 22.94 -6.46 14.53
N PHE A 356 22.08 -5.80 15.27
CA PHE A 356 21.01 -6.44 16.04
C PHE A 356 19.93 -7.12 15.18
N VAL A 357 19.96 -6.94 13.82
CA VAL A 357 18.98 -7.55 12.91
C VAL A 357 19.34 -9.01 12.61
N LEU A 358 20.60 -9.29 12.21
CA LEU A 358 21.04 -10.65 11.85
C LEU A 358 22.20 -11.17 12.72
N GLY A 359 22.65 -10.37 13.70
CA GLY A 359 23.77 -10.72 14.56
C GLY A 359 25.14 -10.37 13.95
N ASN A 360 26.20 -10.95 14.48
CA ASN A 360 27.57 -10.77 13.98
C ASN A 360 27.81 -11.57 12.70
N ASP A 361 28.98 -11.40 12.08
CA ASP A 361 29.32 -12.03 10.80
C ASP A 361 29.31 -13.58 10.82
N PHE A 362 29.32 -14.19 12.01
CA PHE A 362 29.28 -15.64 12.20
C PHE A 362 27.89 -16.16 12.59
N SER A 363 26.90 -15.28 12.70
CA SER A 363 25.53 -15.66 13.05
C SER A 363 24.92 -16.52 11.94
N PRO A 364 24.32 -17.68 12.26
CA PRO A 364 23.67 -18.54 11.26
C PRO A 364 22.44 -17.87 10.62
N TRP A 365 21.91 -16.77 11.17
CA TRP A 365 20.81 -16.01 10.60
C TRP A 365 21.16 -15.33 9.26
N HIS A 366 22.44 -15.22 8.91
CA HIS A 366 22.87 -14.70 7.59
C HIS A 366 22.62 -15.68 6.45
N ASP A 367 22.51 -16.98 6.74
CA ASP A 367 22.28 -18.01 5.75
C ASP A 367 20.78 -18.42 5.69
N PRO A 368 20.05 -18.03 4.62
CA PRO A 368 18.64 -18.40 4.47
C PRO A 368 18.40 -19.92 4.51
N LYS A 369 19.37 -20.73 4.08
CA LYS A 369 19.23 -22.19 4.07
C LYS A 369 19.20 -22.79 5.48
N GLN A 370 19.93 -22.19 6.43
CA GLN A 370 19.91 -22.61 7.82
C GLN A 370 18.75 -22.00 8.61
N ALA A 371 18.41 -20.74 8.32
CA ALA A 371 17.39 -20.01 9.05
C ALA A 371 15.94 -20.38 8.66
N LYS A 372 15.69 -20.64 7.36
CA LYS A 372 14.33 -20.91 6.86
C LYS A 372 13.66 -22.11 7.56
N PRO A 373 14.29 -23.28 7.70
CA PRO A 373 13.64 -24.43 8.35
C PRO A 373 13.18 -24.14 9.78
N LEU A 374 13.92 -23.30 10.52
CA LEU A 374 13.56 -22.89 11.87
C LEU A 374 12.34 -21.94 11.88
N LEU A 375 12.28 -21.04 10.91
CA LEU A 375 11.17 -20.08 10.78
C LEU A 375 9.86 -20.76 10.37
N THR A 376 9.95 -21.76 9.48
CA THR A 376 8.80 -22.51 8.98
C THR A 376 8.38 -23.65 9.92
N GLY A 377 9.20 -24.02 10.89
CA GLY A 377 8.98 -25.16 11.77
C GLY A 377 9.24 -26.52 11.09
N GLU A 378 9.91 -26.51 9.93
CA GLU A 378 10.35 -27.74 9.23
C GLU A 378 11.49 -28.44 9.97
N ASP A 379 12.31 -27.67 10.67
CA ASP A 379 13.42 -28.16 11.48
C ASP A 379 13.35 -27.60 12.90
N HIS A 380 13.90 -28.35 13.83
CA HIS A 380 14.02 -28.01 15.23
C HIS A 380 15.39 -28.44 15.71
N PRO A 381 16.28 -27.55 16.18
CA PRO A 381 17.61 -27.95 16.64
C PRO A 381 17.48 -28.91 17.82
N ALA A 382 17.80 -30.16 17.58
CA ALA A 382 17.82 -31.18 18.64
C ALA A 382 19.02 -31.03 19.58
N ASP A 383 20.07 -30.32 19.14
CA ASP A 383 21.27 -30.01 19.92
C ASP A 383 21.13 -28.61 20.54
N PRO A 384 21.05 -28.47 21.89
CA PRO A 384 20.97 -27.19 22.55
C PRO A 384 22.14 -26.24 22.25
N GLU A 385 23.35 -26.74 21.99
CA GLU A 385 24.49 -25.93 21.60
C GLU A 385 24.31 -25.33 20.20
N GLN A 386 23.68 -26.06 19.29
CA GLN A 386 23.31 -25.51 17.97
C GLN A 386 22.22 -24.46 18.12
N ALA A 387 21.20 -24.69 18.94
CA ALA A 387 20.15 -23.71 19.25
C ALA A 387 20.74 -22.45 19.89
N TRP A 388 21.71 -22.58 20.78
CA TRP A 388 22.41 -21.46 21.38
C TRP A 388 23.09 -20.55 20.35
N LYS A 389 23.70 -21.09 19.29
CA LYS A 389 24.30 -20.29 18.21
C LYS A 389 23.32 -19.35 17.54
N PHE A 390 22.04 -19.77 17.41
CA PHE A 390 20.99 -18.93 16.88
C PHE A 390 20.48 -17.89 17.89
N LEU A 391 20.38 -18.25 19.19
CA LEU A 391 19.87 -17.33 20.20
C LEU A 391 20.89 -16.26 20.60
N ARG A 392 22.20 -16.63 20.70
CA ARG A 392 23.26 -15.75 21.21
C ARG A 392 23.60 -14.56 20.30
N SER A 393 23.31 -14.66 18.99
CA SER A 393 23.63 -13.61 18.03
C SER A 393 22.58 -13.59 16.89
N PRO A 394 21.65 -12.59 16.89
CA PRO A 394 21.56 -11.49 17.84
C PRO A 394 20.79 -11.87 19.13
N LEU A 395 21.42 -11.66 20.27
CA LEU A 395 20.76 -11.86 21.57
C LEU A 395 19.64 -10.81 21.76
N PRO A 396 18.37 -11.25 22.01
CA PRO A 396 17.25 -10.35 22.17
C PRO A 396 17.43 -9.38 23.35
N PRO A 397 16.82 -8.18 23.31
CA PRO A 397 16.66 -7.32 24.50
C PRO A 397 15.63 -7.95 25.44
N VAL A 398 15.62 -7.49 26.71
CA VAL A 398 14.57 -7.85 27.67
C VAL A 398 13.30 -7.09 27.31
N ASP A 399 12.42 -7.74 26.55
CA ASP A 399 11.18 -7.14 26.04
C ASP A 399 10.00 -7.43 26.98
N SER A 400 9.39 -6.39 27.52
CA SER A 400 8.21 -6.49 28.39
C SER A 400 6.97 -7.04 27.70
N SER A 401 6.93 -7.02 26.34
CA SER A 401 5.84 -7.59 25.54
C SER A 401 6.05 -9.05 25.17
N SER A 402 7.21 -9.63 25.48
CA SER A 402 7.51 -11.05 25.27
C SER A 402 6.82 -11.93 26.33
N GLU A 403 6.63 -13.21 26.00
CA GLU A 403 6.11 -14.22 26.94
C GLU A 403 6.97 -14.26 28.22
N GLY A 404 6.31 -14.48 29.36
CA GLY A 404 6.94 -14.34 30.67
C GLY A 404 8.20 -15.20 30.85
N ASN A 405 8.13 -16.48 30.43
CA ASN A 405 9.25 -17.41 30.53
C ASN A 405 10.43 -17.04 29.63
N PHE A 406 10.15 -16.68 28.37
CA PHE A 406 11.20 -16.21 27.45
C PHE A 406 11.86 -14.94 27.95
N ARG A 407 11.06 -13.98 28.47
CA ARG A 407 11.60 -12.74 29.04
C ARG A 407 12.50 -13.02 30.25
N LEU A 408 12.09 -13.97 31.12
CA LEU A 408 12.88 -14.37 32.27
C LEU A 408 14.20 -14.99 31.84
N LEU A 409 14.18 -15.94 30.91
CA LEU A 409 15.38 -16.55 30.34
C LEU A 409 16.36 -15.51 29.80
N ILE A 410 15.89 -14.57 28.97
CA ILE A 410 16.76 -13.50 28.40
C ILE A 410 17.33 -12.61 29.51
N HIS A 411 16.53 -12.28 30.53
CA HIS A 411 17.01 -11.53 31.70
C HIS A 411 18.08 -12.29 32.43
N ASN A 412 17.91 -13.58 32.75
CA ASN A 412 18.88 -14.43 33.44
C ASN A 412 20.18 -14.57 32.64
N ILE A 413 20.09 -14.86 31.32
CA ILE A 413 21.27 -14.93 30.43
C ILE A 413 22.06 -13.64 30.49
N ARG A 414 21.38 -12.48 30.38
CA ARG A 414 22.07 -11.18 30.40
C ARG A 414 22.69 -10.84 31.75
N ALA A 415 22.00 -11.16 32.85
CA ALA A 415 22.48 -10.95 34.19
C ALA A 415 23.73 -11.78 34.47
N GLU A 416 23.71 -13.07 34.15
CA GLU A 416 24.83 -13.99 34.38
C GLU A 416 26.07 -13.65 33.53
N LEU A 417 25.85 -13.24 32.28
CA LEU A 417 26.96 -12.82 31.40
C LEU A 417 27.41 -11.37 31.64
N GLY A 418 26.73 -10.61 32.52
CA GLY A 418 27.01 -9.18 32.76
C GLY A 418 26.82 -8.30 31.54
N ILE A 419 25.88 -8.67 30.64
CA ILE A 419 25.65 -8.03 29.34
C ILE A 419 24.53 -6.98 29.45
N ARG A 420 24.82 -5.74 29.04
CA ARG A 420 23.79 -4.67 28.95
C ARG A 420 22.79 -4.97 27.82
N ASP A 421 21.58 -4.41 27.92
CA ASP A 421 20.56 -4.54 26.87
C ASP A 421 21.01 -4.01 25.52
N THR A 422 21.99 -3.12 25.46
CA THR A 422 22.58 -2.57 24.24
C THR A 422 23.59 -3.46 23.54
N VAL A 423 23.95 -4.62 24.13
CA VAL A 423 24.86 -5.62 23.57
C VAL A 423 24.03 -6.76 22.98
N PHE A 424 24.26 -7.07 21.70
CA PHE A 424 23.45 -8.04 20.95
C PHE A 424 24.19 -9.34 20.62
N ASP A 425 25.39 -9.51 21.11
CA ASP A 425 26.19 -10.71 20.92
C ASP A 425 26.61 -11.25 22.29
N ALA A 426 26.10 -12.44 22.66
CA ALA A 426 26.57 -13.13 23.85
C ALA A 426 27.87 -13.88 23.57
N PRO A 427 28.90 -13.72 24.42
CA PRO A 427 30.14 -14.48 24.30
C PRO A 427 29.98 -15.94 24.77
N GLY A 428 30.92 -16.78 24.42
CA GLY A 428 31.02 -18.14 24.97
C GLY A 428 30.10 -19.17 24.29
N SER A 429 30.14 -20.38 24.82
CA SER A 429 29.28 -21.53 24.43
C SER A 429 28.16 -21.72 25.46
N LEU A 430 27.21 -22.60 25.19
CA LEU A 430 26.10 -22.87 26.12
C LEU A 430 26.59 -23.41 27.48
N VAL A 431 27.71 -24.18 27.49
CA VAL A 431 28.29 -24.72 28.71
C VAL A 431 28.88 -23.65 29.63
N ASP A 432 29.13 -22.44 29.13
CA ASP A 432 29.63 -21.31 29.94
C ASP A 432 28.53 -20.66 30.79
N LEU A 433 27.23 -20.96 30.49
CA LEU A 433 26.10 -20.51 31.32
C LEU A 433 25.97 -21.38 32.60
N PRO A 434 25.46 -20.81 33.70
CA PRO A 434 25.05 -21.56 34.87
C PRO A 434 24.08 -22.69 34.57
N GLY A 435 24.12 -23.79 35.34
CA GLY A 435 23.35 -25.00 35.11
C GLY A 435 21.82 -24.73 35.06
N ASP A 436 21.31 -23.91 35.97
CA ASP A 436 19.91 -23.50 36.07
C ASP A 436 19.41 -22.70 34.84
N VAL A 437 20.23 -21.77 34.34
CA VAL A 437 19.91 -20.96 33.14
C VAL A 437 19.92 -21.86 31.90
N ARG A 438 20.84 -22.82 31.84
CA ARG A 438 20.95 -23.77 30.75
C ARG A 438 19.76 -24.72 30.73
N GLU A 439 19.35 -25.30 31.89
CA GLU A 439 18.16 -26.13 32.03
C GLU A 439 16.90 -25.35 31.61
N GLU A 440 16.76 -24.09 32.04
CA GLU A 440 15.64 -23.24 31.62
C GLU A 440 15.56 -23.05 30.09
N PHE A 441 16.72 -22.90 29.44
CA PHE A 441 16.78 -22.79 27.97
C PHE A 441 16.44 -24.12 27.29
N GLU A 442 16.97 -25.24 27.75
CA GLU A 442 16.70 -26.59 27.23
C GLU A 442 15.21 -26.94 27.40
N ASP A 443 14.62 -26.66 28.55
CA ASP A 443 13.18 -26.85 28.81
C ASP A 443 12.31 -26.04 27.83
N LEU A 444 12.67 -24.79 27.55
CA LEU A 444 11.91 -23.94 26.60
C LEU A 444 12.06 -24.41 25.14
N LEU A 445 13.18 -25.06 24.79
CA LEU A 445 13.35 -25.66 23.47
C LEU A 445 12.44 -26.90 23.29
N GLU A 446 12.24 -27.70 24.33
CA GLU A 446 11.45 -28.93 24.27
C GLU A 446 9.93 -28.70 24.33
N LEU A 447 9.48 -27.52 24.84
CA LEU A 447 8.07 -27.22 25.01
C LEU A 447 7.40 -26.89 23.67
N PRO A 448 6.54 -27.76 23.11
CA PRO A 448 5.67 -27.36 22.01
C PRO A 448 4.54 -26.46 22.56
N PHE A 449 4.47 -25.22 22.10
CA PHE A 449 3.41 -24.32 22.50
C PHE A 449 2.48 -24.12 21.29
N ASP A 450 1.20 -24.48 21.41
CA ASP A 450 0.15 -24.27 20.39
C ASP A 450 0.56 -24.69 18.95
N GLY A 451 1.40 -25.71 18.80
CA GLY A 451 1.84 -26.20 17.51
C GLY A 451 2.98 -25.39 16.87
N THR A 452 3.59 -24.44 17.59
CA THR A 452 4.78 -23.69 17.13
C THR A 452 6.00 -24.01 17.99
N ASN A 453 7.18 -24.09 17.38
CA ASN A 453 8.43 -24.29 18.10
C ASN A 453 9.02 -22.97 18.63
N PHE A 454 10.07 -23.08 19.48
CA PHE A 454 10.76 -21.95 20.08
C PHE A 454 11.20 -20.90 19.04
N PHE A 455 11.87 -21.31 17.96
CA PHE A 455 12.42 -20.38 16.97
C PHE A 455 11.37 -19.82 16.01
N GLN A 456 10.20 -20.43 15.83
CA GLN A 456 9.11 -19.80 15.09
C GLN A 456 8.63 -18.52 15.81
N ARG A 457 8.68 -18.49 17.15
CA ARG A 457 8.23 -17.35 17.96
C ARG A 457 9.35 -16.36 18.28
N HIS A 458 10.55 -16.88 18.61
CA HIS A 458 11.64 -16.11 19.18
C HIS A 458 12.83 -16.03 18.23
N ASN A 459 12.65 -15.34 17.12
CA ASN A 459 13.67 -15.16 16.09
C ASN A 459 13.82 -13.67 15.69
N PRO A 460 14.97 -13.28 15.12
CA PRO A 460 15.19 -11.89 14.72
C PRO A 460 14.33 -11.46 13.54
N VAL A 461 13.93 -12.38 12.66
CA VAL A 461 13.10 -12.04 11.48
C VAL A 461 11.73 -11.55 11.93
N VAL A 462 11.05 -12.30 12.82
CA VAL A 462 9.76 -11.89 13.41
C VAL A 462 9.88 -10.57 14.17
N ARG A 463 11.04 -10.26 14.73
CA ARG A 463 11.27 -9.00 15.45
C ARG A 463 11.40 -7.80 14.51
N HIS A 464 12.01 -7.98 13.34
CA HIS A 464 12.34 -6.89 12.42
C HIS A 464 11.44 -6.80 11.19
N VAL A 465 10.49 -7.72 11.02
CA VAL A 465 9.51 -7.75 9.92
C VAL A 465 8.11 -7.70 10.51
N VAL A 466 7.46 -6.55 10.39
CA VAL A 466 6.05 -6.40 10.79
C VAL A 466 5.18 -6.85 9.64
N LEU A 467 4.48 -7.95 9.80
CA LEU A 467 3.62 -8.55 8.78
C LEU A 467 2.22 -8.78 9.36
N ARG A 468 1.22 -8.19 8.70
CA ARG A 468 -0.18 -8.37 9.06
C ARG A 468 -0.98 -8.74 7.84
N LYS A 469 -1.83 -9.76 8.02
CA LYS A 469 -2.74 -10.24 6.99
C LYS A 469 -4.09 -9.55 7.15
N ARG A 470 -4.68 -9.20 6.03
CA ARG A 470 -5.99 -8.58 5.97
C ARG A 470 -7.07 -9.47 6.58
N THR A 471 -7.02 -10.78 6.30
CA THR A 471 -7.96 -11.78 6.83
C THR A 471 -8.00 -11.80 8.34
N VAL A 472 -6.84 -11.76 9.00
CA VAL A 472 -6.74 -11.73 10.46
C VAL A 472 -7.37 -10.46 11.05
N LEU A 473 -7.19 -9.31 10.39
CA LEU A 473 -7.79 -8.05 10.79
C LEU A 473 -9.31 -8.03 10.56
N GLU A 474 -9.79 -8.67 9.49
CA GLU A 474 -11.21 -8.83 9.17
C GLU A 474 -11.90 -9.76 10.20
N ASP A 475 -11.28 -10.88 10.55
CA ASP A 475 -11.77 -11.84 11.54
C ASP A 475 -11.79 -11.26 12.96
N ALA A 476 -10.84 -10.40 13.28
CA ALA A 476 -10.79 -9.64 14.52
C ALA A 476 -11.82 -8.47 14.56
N GLY A 477 -12.57 -8.23 13.48
CA GLY A 477 -13.53 -7.11 13.38
C GLY A 477 -12.88 -5.73 13.29
N LEU A 478 -11.56 -5.64 13.04
CA LEU A 478 -10.80 -4.40 12.93
C LEU A 478 -10.90 -3.78 11.53
N LEU A 479 -11.16 -4.61 10.52
CA LEU A 479 -11.31 -4.23 9.14
C LEU A 479 -12.63 -4.76 8.59
N GLN A 480 -13.35 -3.93 7.83
CA GLN A 480 -14.56 -4.38 7.17
C GLN A 480 -14.24 -5.43 6.11
N ARG A 481 -14.91 -6.57 6.18
CA ARG A 481 -14.81 -7.63 5.18
C ARG A 481 -15.48 -7.19 3.88
N ILE A 482 -14.73 -7.25 2.78
CA ILE A 482 -15.23 -6.99 1.43
C ILE A 482 -15.11 -8.30 0.66
N GLY A 483 -16.24 -8.88 0.26
CA GLY A 483 -16.28 -10.11 -0.52
C GLY A 483 -15.82 -9.88 -1.97
N VAL A 484 -15.44 -10.97 -2.65
CA VAL A 484 -15.14 -10.97 -4.08
C VAL A 484 -16.01 -11.99 -4.77
N ASP A 485 -16.85 -11.54 -5.69
CA ASP A 485 -17.65 -12.39 -6.56
C ASP A 485 -16.89 -12.69 -7.84
N LEU A 486 -16.54 -13.98 -8.04
CA LEU A 486 -15.76 -14.42 -9.19
C LEU A 486 -16.65 -14.69 -10.40
N HIS A 487 -16.18 -14.27 -11.57
CA HIS A 487 -16.79 -14.51 -12.88
C HIS A 487 -15.71 -15.00 -13.87
N PRO A 488 -16.09 -15.76 -14.94
CA PRO A 488 -17.45 -16.06 -15.37
C PRO A 488 -18.14 -17.08 -14.45
N ASP A 489 -19.43 -16.86 -14.20
CA ASP A 489 -20.27 -17.77 -13.42
C ASP A 489 -21.66 -17.85 -14.08
N HIS A 490 -22.02 -19.03 -14.58
CA HIS A 490 -23.29 -19.25 -15.29
C HIS A 490 -24.52 -19.01 -14.40
N GLU A 491 -24.42 -19.37 -13.11
CA GLU A 491 -25.55 -19.25 -12.18
C GLU A 491 -25.84 -17.79 -11.83
N LYS A 492 -24.83 -16.93 -11.89
CA LYS A 492 -24.93 -15.49 -11.61
C LYS A 492 -25.26 -14.65 -12.84
N SER A 493 -25.24 -15.23 -14.06
CA SER A 493 -25.48 -14.48 -15.30
C SER A 493 -26.94 -14.08 -15.46
N ARG A 494 -27.17 -12.81 -15.77
CA ARG A 494 -28.51 -12.26 -16.11
C ARG A 494 -29.00 -12.68 -17.48
N ARG A 495 -28.11 -13.19 -18.35
CA ARG A 495 -28.38 -13.58 -19.74
C ARG A 495 -27.78 -14.96 -20.05
N PRO A 496 -28.31 -16.06 -19.46
CA PRO A 496 -27.73 -17.39 -19.58
C PRO A 496 -27.47 -17.85 -21.01
N ASN A 497 -28.40 -17.59 -21.93
CA ASN A 497 -28.24 -18.00 -23.34
C ASN A 497 -27.09 -17.27 -24.05
N ARG A 498 -26.90 -15.98 -23.78
CA ARG A 498 -25.73 -15.23 -24.29
C ARG A 498 -24.44 -15.65 -23.63
N PHE A 499 -24.49 -15.91 -22.34
CA PHE A 499 -23.36 -16.47 -21.62
C PHE A 499 -22.89 -17.78 -22.28
N MET A 500 -23.78 -18.74 -22.47
CA MET A 500 -23.49 -20.03 -23.13
C MET A 500 -23.02 -19.90 -24.60
N ALA A 501 -23.31 -18.79 -25.26
CA ALA A 501 -22.76 -18.52 -26.59
C ALA A 501 -21.30 -18.09 -26.55
N LEU A 502 -20.88 -17.39 -25.49
CA LEU A 502 -19.53 -16.85 -25.31
C LEU A 502 -18.61 -17.84 -24.63
N PHE A 503 -19.07 -18.48 -23.56
CA PHE A 503 -18.27 -19.33 -22.69
C PHE A 503 -18.60 -20.82 -22.85
N HIS A 504 -17.61 -21.64 -22.68
CA HIS A 504 -17.73 -23.05 -22.39
C HIS A 504 -17.09 -23.29 -21.03
N GLU A 505 -17.91 -23.61 -20.04
CA GLU A 505 -17.49 -23.52 -18.62
C GLU A 505 -16.94 -22.14 -18.28
N GLN A 506 -15.65 -21.97 -18.08
CA GLN A 506 -15.03 -20.70 -17.73
C GLN A 506 -14.19 -20.11 -18.88
N GLY A 507 -13.86 -20.92 -19.90
CA GLY A 507 -13.09 -20.49 -21.06
C GLY A 507 -13.94 -19.86 -22.15
N LEU A 508 -13.41 -18.82 -22.82
CA LEU A 508 -14.01 -18.20 -23.99
C LEU A 508 -13.88 -19.12 -25.21
N LYS A 509 -14.97 -19.28 -25.93
CA LYS A 509 -14.96 -20.04 -27.19
C LYS A 509 -14.14 -19.31 -28.25
N THR A 510 -13.26 -20.05 -28.90
CA THR A 510 -12.43 -19.60 -30.02
C THR A 510 -12.92 -20.17 -31.33
N ASP A 511 -12.37 -19.70 -32.45
CA ASP A 511 -12.57 -20.31 -33.77
C ASP A 511 -11.38 -21.16 -34.20
N GLU A 512 -11.57 -21.98 -35.24
CA GLU A 512 -10.52 -22.85 -35.78
C GLU A 512 -9.25 -22.08 -36.21
N GLN A 513 -9.35 -20.80 -36.55
CA GLN A 513 -8.22 -19.98 -36.98
C GLN A 513 -7.36 -19.54 -35.77
N PHE A 514 -8.01 -19.25 -34.64
CA PHE A 514 -7.31 -18.99 -33.39
C PHE A 514 -6.58 -20.26 -32.92
N ASP A 515 -7.24 -21.43 -32.97
CA ASP A 515 -6.65 -22.68 -32.52
C ASP A 515 -5.39 -23.02 -33.33
N ARG A 516 -5.41 -22.81 -34.65
CA ARG A 516 -4.24 -22.95 -35.53
C ARG A 516 -3.13 -21.94 -35.19
N ALA A 517 -3.49 -20.71 -34.89
CA ALA A 517 -2.53 -19.69 -34.51
C ALA A 517 -1.86 -20.02 -33.16
N TYR A 518 -2.63 -20.57 -32.22
CA TYR A 518 -2.13 -21.01 -30.92
C TYR A 518 -1.18 -22.21 -31.07
N GLU A 519 -1.53 -23.21 -31.85
CA GLU A 519 -0.66 -24.34 -32.19
C GLU A 519 0.66 -23.88 -32.85
N ALA A 520 0.57 -22.93 -33.77
CA ALA A 520 1.75 -22.36 -34.42
C ALA A 520 2.65 -21.60 -33.42
N ALA A 521 2.08 -20.91 -32.41
CA ALA A 521 2.85 -20.28 -31.35
C ALA A 521 3.57 -21.30 -30.47
N GLU A 522 2.92 -22.42 -30.15
CA GLU A 522 3.55 -23.51 -29.39
C GLU A 522 4.70 -24.18 -30.18
N ASN A 523 4.49 -24.41 -31.47
CA ASN A 523 5.49 -24.99 -32.37
C ASN A 523 6.70 -24.07 -32.56
N PHE A 524 6.47 -22.76 -32.70
CA PHE A 524 7.53 -21.75 -32.69
C PHE A 524 8.35 -21.83 -31.39
N GLY A 525 7.70 -21.83 -30.22
CA GLY A 525 8.39 -21.93 -28.94
C GLY A 525 9.20 -23.21 -28.78
N ALA A 526 8.68 -24.33 -29.29
CA ALA A 526 9.39 -25.63 -29.26
C ALA A 526 10.59 -25.63 -30.22
N ALA A 527 10.48 -25.06 -31.42
CA ALA A 527 11.57 -24.94 -32.38
C ALA A 527 12.70 -24.07 -31.85
N TYR A 528 12.37 -22.88 -31.36
CA TYR A 528 13.31 -21.93 -30.75
C TYR A 528 14.07 -22.57 -29.58
N GLY A 529 13.35 -23.30 -28.70
CA GLY A 529 13.94 -23.94 -27.55
C GLY A 529 14.89 -25.11 -27.88
N ARG A 530 14.64 -25.82 -28.97
CA ARG A 530 15.59 -26.87 -29.45
C ARG A 530 16.91 -26.23 -29.94
N ARG A 531 16.87 -25.01 -30.49
CA ARG A 531 18.03 -24.35 -31.05
C ARG A 531 18.87 -23.60 -30.00
N VAL A 532 18.23 -22.84 -29.12
CA VAL A 532 18.92 -21.89 -28.21
C VAL A 532 19.21 -22.49 -26.82
N GLY A 533 18.63 -23.65 -26.48
CA GLY A 533 18.92 -24.31 -25.22
C GLY A 533 18.40 -23.61 -23.98
N GLY A 534 17.19 -23.05 -24.04
CA GLY A 534 16.50 -22.34 -22.95
C GLY A 534 15.04 -22.10 -23.33
N ALA A 535 14.34 -23.18 -23.63
CA ALA A 535 13.05 -23.21 -24.32
C ALA A 535 11.89 -22.44 -23.65
N GLY A 536 11.96 -22.22 -22.35
CA GLY A 536 10.81 -21.72 -21.58
C GLY A 536 10.40 -20.30 -21.95
N PHE A 537 11.35 -19.39 -22.10
CA PHE A 537 11.09 -17.96 -22.21
C PHE A 537 10.33 -17.56 -23.49
N MET A 538 10.83 -17.92 -24.68
CA MET A 538 10.19 -17.50 -25.95
C MET A 538 8.85 -18.22 -26.19
N LYS A 539 8.73 -19.49 -25.74
CA LYS A 539 7.44 -20.17 -25.77
C LYS A 539 6.44 -19.48 -24.88
N SER A 540 6.84 -19.16 -23.64
CA SER A 540 6.02 -18.46 -22.67
C SER A 540 5.61 -17.06 -23.17
N LEU A 541 6.55 -16.29 -23.73
CA LEU A 541 6.28 -14.95 -24.25
C LEU A 541 5.23 -14.97 -25.36
N MET A 542 5.38 -15.79 -26.40
CA MET A 542 4.44 -15.85 -27.52
C MET A 542 3.06 -16.31 -27.09
N THR A 543 2.98 -17.36 -26.26
CA THR A 543 1.68 -17.85 -25.77
C THR A 543 1.00 -16.85 -24.85
N GLN A 544 1.73 -16.17 -23.95
CA GLN A 544 1.19 -15.13 -23.08
C GLN A 544 0.64 -13.92 -23.88
N ARG A 545 1.42 -13.47 -24.88
CA ARG A 545 1.00 -12.36 -25.75
C ARG A 545 -0.28 -12.70 -26.53
N LEU A 546 -0.34 -13.92 -27.09
CA LEU A 546 -1.53 -14.41 -27.79
C LEU A 546 -2.71 -14.60 -26.82
N CYS A 547 -2.47 -15.15 -25.63
CA CYS A 547 -3.49 -15.29 -24.59
C CYS A 547 -3.95 -13.94 -24.03
N SER A 548 -3.16 -12.87 -24.14
CA SER A 548 -3.64 -11.52 -23.79
C SER A 548 -4.66 -10.99 -24.77
N SER A 549 -4.32 -10.93 -26.06
CA SER A 549 -5.24 -10.61 -27.15
C SER A 549 -4.66 -11.01 -28.51
N CYS A 550 -5.52 -11.23 -29.48
CA CYS A 550 -5.10 -11.47 -30.87
C CYS A 550 -4.22 -10.33 -31.42
N ILE A 551 -4.49 -9.09 -31.04
CA ILE A 551 -3.72 -7.90 -31.45
C ILE A 551 -2.32 -7.93 -30.85
N ALA A 552 -2.17 -8.28 -29.56
CA ALA A 552 -0.85 -8.36 -28.93
C ALA A 552 -0.01 -9.51 -29.52
N GLY A 553 -0.66 -10.68 -29.75
CA GLY A 553 -0.02 -11.80 -30.45
C GLY A 553 0.48 -11.43 -31.84
N LEU A 554 -0.36 -10.76 -32.64
CA LEU A 554 -0.05 -10.31 -33.99
C LEU A 554 1.10 -9.26 -34.00
N SER A 555 1.04 -8.26 -33.10
CA SER A 555 2.07 -7.23 -32.97
C SER A 555 3.44 -7.86 -32.63
N THR A 556 3.45 -8.78 -31.67
CA THR A 556 4.66 -9.47 -31.25
C THR A 556 5.24 -10.35 -32.38
N ALA A 557 4.40 -11.14 -33.05
CA ALA A 557 4.81 -11.99 -34.16
C ALA A 557 5.45 -11.18 -35.31
N ARG A 558 4.87 -10.04 -35.67
CA ARG A 558 5.44 -9.14 -36.69
C ARG A 558 6.79 -8.57 -36.28
N LYS A 559 6.91 -8.07 -35.02
CA LYS A 559 8.20 -7.53 -34.51
C LYS A 559 9.31 -8.58 -34.55
N ILE A 560 9.01 -9.85 -34.13
CA ILE A 560 9.98 -10.94 -34.22
C ILE A 560 10.40 -11.20 -35.67
N LEU A 561 9.44 -11.24 -36.61
CA LEU A 561 9.72 -11.50 -38.01
C LEU A 561 10.58 -10.40 -38.65
N GLU A 562 10.39 -9.13 -38.22
CA GLU A 562 11.11 -7.96 -38.71
C GLU A 562 12.44 -7.70 -37.97
N GLY A 563 12.76 -8.49 -36.92
CA GLY A 563 13.98 -8.32 -36.13
C GLY A 563 14.01 -7.02 -35.34
N GLN A 564 12.83 -6.50 -34.95
CA GLN A 564 12.72 -5.26 -34.15
C GLN A 564 12.90 -5.57 -32.65
N GLU A 565 13.53 -4.63 -31.92
CA GLU A 565 13.72 -4.70 -30.47
C GLU A 565 12.38 -4.65 -29.71
N PHE A 566 12.28 -5.46 -28.67
CA PHE A 566 11.14 -5.44 -27.76
C PHE A 566 11.40 -4.44 -26.65
N THR A 567 10.73 -3.32 -26.66
CA THR A 567 10.61 -2.45 -25.47
C THR A 567 9.39 -2.84 -24.68
N ASP A 568 9.53 -3.80 -23.77
CA ASP A 568 8.47 -4.10 -22.82
C ASP A 568 8.54 -3.13 -21.62
N GLU A 569 7.38 -2.74 -21.08
CA GLU A 569 7.28 -1.96 -19.82
C GLU A 569 7.74 -2.79 -18.59
N GLN A 570 8.02 -4.08 -18.78
CA GLN A 570 8.59 -4.97 -17.77
C GLN A 570 10.11 -4.96 -17.86
N GLU A 571 10.76 -4.37 -16.89
CA GLU A 571 12.21 -4.07 -16.83
C GLU A 571 13.17 -5.29 -16.85
N ASP A 572 12.72 -6.54 -16.99
CA ASP A 572 13.52 -7.76 -16.83
C ASP A 572 13.55 -8.70 -18.06
N VAL A 573 13.10 -8.26 -19.23
CA VAL A 573 13.11 -9.12 -20.42
C VAL A 573 14.46 -8.97 -21.16
N GLN A 574 15.31 -10.00 -21.10
CA GLN A 574 16.47 -10.10 -21.98
C GLN A 574 15.99 -10.33 -23.42
N GLU A 575 16.41 -9.46 -24.32
CA GLU A 575 16.16 -9.57 -25.75
C GLU A 575 16.69 -10.89 -26.33
N PRO A 576 16.00 -11.49 -27.31
CA PRO A 576 16.56 -12.61 -28.06
C PRO A 576 17.79 -12.10 -28.84
N SER A 577 18.97 -12.55 -28.44
CA SER A 577 20.26 -12.13 -29.03
C SER A 577 20.57 -12.81 -30.37
N GLU A 578 19.69 -13.65 -30.92
CA GLU A 578 19.96 -14.45 -32.11
C GLU A 578 18.87 -14.34 -33.17
N GLU A 579 19.30 -14.31 -34.44
CA GLU A 579 18.41 -14.31 -35.61
C GLU A 579 17.49 -15.55 -35.63
N VAL A 580 16.23 -15.34 -36.04
CA VAL A 580 15.18 -16.37 -36.12
C VAL A 580 15.47 -17.30 -37.32
N SER A 581 15.44 -18.63 -37.13
CA SER A 581 15.65 -19.63 -38.19
C SER A 581 14.48 -19.66 -39.19
N GLU A 582 14.66 -20.27 -40.36
CA GLU A 582 13.57 -20.39 -41.35
C GLU A 582 12.42 -21.33 -40.88
N GLU A 583 12.69 -22.35 -40.05
CA GLU A 583 11.65 -23.14 -39.39
C GLU A 583 10.81 -22.27 -38.47
N GLU A 584 11.47 -21.49 -37.64
CA GLU A 584 10.82 -20.56 -36.71
C GLU A 584 10.00 -19.46 -37.44
N ARG A 585 10.57 -18.89 -38.52
CA ARG A 585 9.87 -17.94 -39.41
C ARG A 585 8.59 -18.54 -40.03
N THR A 586 8.63 -19.81 -40.38
CA THR A 586 7.45 -20.50 -40.93
C THR A 586 6.32 -20.55 -39.91
N HIS A 587 6.60 -20.95 -38.69
CA HIS A 587 5.59 -21.00 -37.63
C HIS A 587 5.05 -19.59 -37.29
N ILE A 588 5.89 -18.55 -37.26
CA ILE A 588 5.44 -17.16 -37.07
C ILE A 588 4.51 -16.72 -38.20
N ARG A 589 4.82 -17.05 -39.45
CA ARG A 589 3.94 -16.71 -40.61
C ARG A 589 2.59 -17.46 -40.53
N GLU A 590 2.58 -18.73 -40.09
CA GLU A 590 1.36 -19.49 -39.85
C GLU A 590 0.51 -18.85 -38.75
N LEU A 591 1.13 -18.43 -37.63
CA LEU A 591 0.47 -17.70 -36.56
C LEU A 591 -0.18 -16.41 -37.07
N ILE A 592 0.58 -15.56 -37.77
CA ILE A 592 0.07 -14.31 -38.37
C ILE A 592 -1.12 -14.60 -39.27
N LYS A 593 -0.99 -15.58 -40.16
CA LYS A 593 -2.05 -15.97 -41.10
C LYS A 593 -3.31 -16.45 -40.38
N GLY A 594 -3.16 -17.21 -39.30
CA GLY A 594 -4.28 -17.66 -38.48
C GLY A 594 -5.04 -16.47 -37.88
N LEU A 595 -4.31 -15.55 -37.23
CA LEU A 595 -4.93 -14.37 -36.59
C LEU A 595 -5.57 -13.40 -37.61
N GLU A 596 -4.94 -13.17 -38.77
CA GLU A 596 -5.49 -12.33 -39.82
C GLU A 596 -6.75 -12.89 -40.48
N ASN A 597 -6.92 -14.22 -40.44
CA ASN A 597 -8.07 -14.90 -41.04
C ASN A 597 -9.21 -15.19 -40.03
N MET A 598 -9.06 -14.77 -38.75
CA MET A 598 -10.15 -14.89 -37.79
C MET A 598 -11.43 -14.18 -38.30
N ARG A 599 -12.56 -14.84 -38.10
CA ARG A 599 -13.86 -14.29 -38.46
C ARG A 599 -14.52 -13.64 -37.25
N GLY A 600 -14.74 -12.32 -37.33
CA GLY A 600 -15.44 -11.59 -36.28
C GLY A 600 -14.55 -10.82 -35.33
N GLN A 601 -15.16 -10.36 -34.24
CA GLN A 601 -14.50 -9.57 -33.19
C GLN A 601 -13.81 -10.54 -32.22
N ASP A 602 -12.69 -10.11 -31.66
CA ASP A 602 -11.99 -10.86 -30.60
C ASP A 602 -12.97 -11.25 -29.48
N PRO A 603 -13.02 -12.55 -29.09
CA PRO A 603 -13.94 -13.06 -28.08
C PRO A 603 -13.83 -12.32 -26.74
N LYS A 604 -12.65 -11.86 -26.35
CA LYS A 604 -12.44 -11.11 -25.10
C LYS A 604 -13.14 -9.74 -25.13
N LEU A 605 -13.03 -9.01 -26.25
CA LEU A 605 -13.75 -7.75 -26.38
C LEU A 605 -15.27 -7.96 -26.36
N THR A 606 -15.74 -9.02 -26.99
CA THR A 606 -17.17 -9.39 -26.97
C THR A 606 -17.64 -9.71 -25.53
N ALA A 607 -16.82 -10.42 -24.75
CA ALA A 607 -17.11 -10.72 -23.35
C ALA A 607 -17.09 -9.45 -22.47
N VAL A 608 -16.11 -8.56 -22.66
CA VAL A 608 -16.06 -7.26 -21.95
C VAL A 608 -17.37 -6.48 -22.20
N LEU A 609 -17.80 -6.39 -23.44
CA LEU A 609 -19.06 -5.71 -23.81
C LEU A 609 -20.28 -6.37 -23.18
N HIS A 610 -20.32 -7.70 -23.14
CA HIS A 610 -21.39 -8.45 -22.47
C HIS A 610 -21.52 -8.05 -20.99
N TYR A 611 -20.41 -8.04 -20.26
CA TYR A 611 -20.44 -7.69 -18.85
C TYR A 611 -20.76 -6.21 -18.60
N LEU A 612 -20.19 -5.30 -19.38
CA LEU A 612 -20.48 -3.87 -19.25
C LEU A 612 -21.95 -3.54 -19.53
N LYS A 613 -22.54 -4.10 -20.60
CA LYS A 613 -23.91 -3.77 -21.07
C LYS A 613 -24.98 -4.70 -20.50
N GLU A 614 -24.83 -6.02 -20.71
CA GLU A 614 -25.90 -6.99 -20.41
C GLU A 614 -25.91 -7.38 -18.91
N GLU A 615 -24.74 -7.50 -18.27
CA GLU A 615 -24.62 -7.75 -16.83
C GLU A 615 -24.66 -6.44 -16.02
N ASN A 616 -24.72 -5.28 -16.71
CA ASN A 616 -24.90 -3.95 -16.11
C ASN A 616 -23.75 -3.48 -15.21
N TRP A 617 -22.52 -3.90 -15.49
CA TRP A 617 -21.35 -3.52 -14.70
C TRP A 617 -21.00 -2.03 -14.85
N LEU A 618 -21.34 -1.41 -15.96
CA LEU A 618 -21.15 0.03 -16.16
C LEU A 618 -21.80 0.89 -15.05
N ARG A 619 -22.90 0.40 -14.44
CA ARG A 619 -23.55 1.08 -13.31
C ARG A 619 -22.63 1.23 -12.09
N TYR A 620 -21.80 0.23 -11.84
CA TYR A 620 -20.90 0.18 -10.68
C TYR A 620 -19.53 0.78 -10.97
N GLY A 621 -19.26 1.10 -12.24
CA GLY A 621 -17.94 1.45 -12.74
C GLY A 621 -17.00 0.23 -12.82
N CYS A 622 -16.19 0.19 -13.86
CA CYS A 622 -15.34 -0.95 -14.17
C CYS A 622 -13.89 -0.53 -14.44
N ILE A 623 -12.95 -1.23 -13.80
CA ILE A 623 -11.56 -1.20 -14.20
C ILE A 623 -11.23 -2.46 -15.00
N ILE A 624 -10.53 -2.30 -16.12
CA ILE A 624 -10.16 -3.35 -17.05
C ILE A 624 -8.63 -3.42 -17.14
N PHE A 625 -8.07 -4.52 -16.67
CA PHE A 625 -6.61 -4.72 -16.63
C PHE A 625 -6.09 -5.56 -17.78
N SER A 626 -4.93 -5.15 -18.31
CA SER A 626 -4.05 -5.98 -19.14
C SER A 626 -2.59 -5.81 -18.73
N GLN A 627 -1.79 -6.86 -18.88
CA GLN A 627 -0.34 -6.79 -18.70
C GLN A 627 0.32 -5.94 -19.82
N TYR A 628 -0.30 -5.90 -21.00
CA TYR A 628 0.30 -5.37 -22.23
C TYR A 628 -0.39 -4.09 -22.68
N TYR A 629 0.45 -3.09 -22.98
CA TYR A 629 -0.04 -1.79 -23.45
C TYR A 629 -0.86 -1.92 -24.75
N ASP A 630 -0.39 -2.75 -25.70
CA ASP A 630 -1.07 -2.93 -27.00
C ASP A 630 -2.52 -3.44 -26.81
N THR A 631 -2.72 -4.41 -25.90
CA THR A 631 -4.06 -4.89 -25.53
C THR A 631 -4.88 -3.81 -24.79
N ALA A 632 -4.27 -3.11 -23.83
CA ALA A 632 -4.97 -2.08 -23.06
C ALA A 632 -5.43 -0.92 -23.97
N ALA A 633 -4.55 -0.43 -24.86
CA ALA A 633 -4.86 0.64 -25.79
C ALA A 633 -5.97 0.23 -26.77
N TRP A 634 -5.87 -0.97 -27.35
CA TRP A 634 -6.90 -1.51 -28.23
C TRP A 634 -8.28 -1.65 -27.56
N VAL A 635 -8.31 -2.16 -26.31
CA VAL A 635 -9.57 -2.26 -25.54
C VAL A 635 -10.14 -0.86 -25.28
N ALA A 636 -9.29 0.11 -24.86
CA ALA A 636 -9.74 1.47 -24.59
C ALA A 636 -10.32 2.16 -25.86
N GLU A 637 -9.64 2.04 -26.99
CA GLU A 637 -10.10 2.57 -28.27
C GLU A 637 -11.41 1.92 -28.73
N SER A 638 -11.51 0.59 -28.64
CA SER A 638 -12.73 -0.15 -28.99
C SER A 638 -13.92 0.26 -28.14
N LEU A 639 -13.71 0.40 -26.81
CA LEU A 639 -14.75 0.83 -25.89
C LEU A 639 -15.16 2.29 -26.10
N ALA A 640 -14.21 3.19 -26.39
CA ALA A 640 -14.50 4.58 -26.70
C ALA A 640 -15.35 4.72 -27.97
N GLY A 641 -15.11 3.88 -28.98
CA GLY A 641 -15.96 3.83 -30.19
C GLY A 641 -17.39 3.37 -29.92
N ILE A 642 -17.58 2.46 -28.96
CA ILE A 642 -18.89 1.88 -28.64
C ILE A 642 -19.67 2.70 -27.60
N PHE A 643 -18.97 3.35 -26.69
CA PHE A 643 -19.51 4.21 -25.62
C PHE A 643 -19.14 5.67 -25.90
N SER A 644 -19.54 6.19 -27.07
CA SER A 644 -19.13 7.52 -27.56
C SER A 644 -19.51 8.68 -26.62
N ASP A 645 -20.55 8.52 -25.81
CA ASP A 645 -21.04 9.54 -24.88
C ASP A 645 -20.33 9.49 -23.52
N ASP A 646 -19.69 8.37 -23.19
CA ASP A 646 -18.98 8.17 -21.93
C ASP A 646 -17.48 8.48 -22.11
N LEU A 647 -16.84 8.89 -20.99
CA LEU A 647 -15.39 9.03 -20.95
C LEU A 647 -14.75 7.66 -20.67
N VAL A 648 -13.78 7.28 -21.50
CA VAL A 648 -12.95 6.09 -21.29
C VAL A 648 -11.53 6.54 -20.97
N GLY A 649 -11.02 6.15 -19.78
CA GLY A 649 -9.65 6.42 -19.37
C GLY A 649 -8.72 5.27 -19.74
N LEU A 650 -7.51 5.57 -20.23
CA LEU A 650 -6.39 4.65 -20.36
C LEU A 650 -5.28 5.06 -19.40
N TYR A 651 -5.00 4.23 -18.40
CA TYR A 651 -3.94 4.43 -17.43
C TYR A 651 -2.77 3.48 -17.74
N ALA A 652 -1.66 4.03 -18.19
CA ALA A 652 -0.50 3.27 -18.64
C ALA A 652 0.83 3.87 -18.12
N GLY A 653 1.96 3.29 -18.51
CA GLY A 653 3.29 3.79 -18.21
C GLY A 653 3.52 5.25 -18.60
N ALA A 654 4.61 5.84 -18.16
CA ALA A 654 4.89 7.27 -18.31
C ALA A 654 4.70 7.78 -19.76
N GLY A 655 3.84 8.82 -19.92
CA GLY A 655 3.56 9.46 -21.21
C GLY A 655 2.64 8.68 -22.16
N LYS A 656 2.06 7.53 -21.71
CA LYS A 656 1.17 6.72 -22.55
C LYS A 656 -0.29 6.72 -22.05
N SER A 657 -0.59 7.45 -20.99
CA SER A 657 -1.96 7.58 -20.47
C SER A 657 -2.78 8.52 -21.35
N ALA A 658 -4.07 8.22 -21.52
CA ALA A 658 -4.95 8.97 -22.39
C ALA A 658 -6.41 9.00 -21.87
N LEU A 659 -7.14 10.00 -22.30
CA LEU A 659 -8.58 10.13 -22.12
C LEU A 659 -9.27 10.16 -23.48
N TYR A 660 -10.27 9.30 -23.66
CA TYR A 660 -11.04 9.17 -24.89
C TYR A 660 -12.47 9.67 -24.69
N ARG A 661 -12.97 10.40 -25.67
CA ARG A 661 -14.39 10.73 -25.84
C ARG A 661 -14.78 10.40 -27.28
N GLY A 662 -15.29 9.19 -27.53
CA GLY A 662 -15.41 8.64 -28.87
C GLY A 662 -14.06 8.36 -29.55
N LEU A 663 -14.06 7.91 -30.81
CA LEU A 663 -12.84 7.56 -31.54
C LEU A 663 -12.01 8.77 -31.98
N GLU A 664 -12.65 9.91 -32.23
CA GLU A 664 -11.98 11.09 -32.81
C GLU A 664 -11.27 11.97 -31.79
N ASN A 665 -11.60 11.84 -30.50
CA ASN A 665 -11.07 12.69 -29.43
C ASN A 665 -10.24 11.87 -28.43
N ARG A 666 -9.00 11.55 -28.84
CA ARG A 666 -7.97 11.04 -27.93
C ARG A 666 -7.09 12.20 -27.47
N ASN A 667 -7.05 12.44 -26.16
CA ASN A 667 -6.16 13.42 -25.54
C ASN A 667 -5.18 12.71 -24.61
N GLU A 668 -3.90 13.06 -24.70
CA GLU A 668 -2.94 12.68 -23.66
C GLU A 668 -3.43 13.24 -22.32
N ALA A 669 -3.40 12.44 -21.27
CA ALA A 669 -3.88 12.82 -19.96
C ALA A 669 -2.83 12.49 -18.89
N GLU A 670 -2.67 13.41 -17.96
CA GLU A 670 -1.87 13.14 -16.77
C GLU A 670 -2.59 12.10 -15.88
N ARG A 671 -1.82 11.25 -15.24
CA ARG A 671 -2.35 10.19 -14.37
C ARG A 671 -3.24 10.73 -13.25
N GLU A 672 -2.87 11.88 -12.67
CA GLU A 672 -3.62 12.52 -11.60
C GLU A 672 -4.97 13.06 -12.07
N ASP A 673 -5.07 13.56 -13.31
CA ASP A 673 -6.34 13.97 -13.90
C ASP A 673 -7.29 12.79 -14.07
N LEU A 674 -6.79 11.63 -14.50
CA LEU A 674 -7.59 10.41 -14.61
C LEU A 674 -8.11 9.96 -13.24
N LYS A 675 -7.29 9.99 -12.20
CA LYS A 675 -7.71 9.66 -10.81
C LYS A 675 -8.82 10.59 -10.34
N ARG A 676 -8.64 11.90 -10.48
CA ARG A 676 -9.64 12.91 -10.11
C ARG A 676 -10.97 12.68 -10.82
N LEU A 677 -10.95 12.39 -12.13
CA LEU A 677 -12.15 12.12 -12.91
C LEU A 677 -12.88 10.84 -12.47
N VAL A 678 -12.16 9.83 -11.97
CA VAL A 678 -12.77 8.62 -11.37
C VAL A 678 -13.39 8.95 -10.01
N GLU A 679 -12.69 9.70 -9.16
CA GLU A 679 -13.20 10.14 -7.85
C GLU A 679 -14.47 10.99 -8.01
N GLU A 680 -14.52 11.86 -9.02
CA GLU A 680 -15.68 12.66 -9.40
C GLU A 680 -16.78 11.84 -10.13
N GLN A 681 -16.59 10.53 -10.31
CA GLN A 681 -17.50 9.61 -11.02
C GLN A 681 -17.79 10.01 -12.49
N LYS A 682 -16.92 10.80 -13.11
CA LYS A 682 -17.00 11.19 -14.53
C LYS A 682 -16.48 10.10 -15.44
N ILE A 683 -15.49 9.31 -15.00
CA ILE A 683 -15.01 8.11 -15.69
C ILE A 683 -15.58 6.88 -14.99
N LYS A 684 -16.35 6.08 -15.74
CA LYS A 684 -16.90 4.79 -15.30
C LYS A 684 -16.18 3.59 -15.93
N ILE A 685 -15.44 3.80 -17.00
CA ILE A 685 -14.63 2.78 -17.68
C ILE A 685 -13.18 3.23 -17.63
N MET A 686 -12.36 2.50 -16.87
CA MET A 686 -10.92 2.71 -16.79
C MET A 686 -10.22 1.46 -17.34
N VAL A 687 -9.45 1.60 -18.40
CA VAL A 687 -8.55 0.55 -18.88
C VAL A 687 -7.15 0.84 -18.35
N ALA A 688 -6.47 -0.17 -17.85
CA ALA A 688 -5.21 0.04 -17.15
C ALA A 688 -4.19 -1.07 -17.46
N THR A 689 -2.92 -0.69 -17.56
CA THR A 689 -1.82 -1.67 -17.51
C THR A 689 -1.45 -1.96 -16.04
N ASP A 690 -0.61 -2.95 -15.80
CA ASP A 690 -0.10 -3.26 -14.46
C ASP A 690 0.64 -2.08 -13.80
N ALA A 691 1.01 -1.04 -14.55
CA ALA A 691 1.48 0.23 -14.02
C ALA A 691 0.47 0.88 -13.05
N ALA A 692 -0.82 0.57 -13.18
CA ALA A 692 -1.88 0.98 -12.26
C ALA A 692 -1.91 0.16 -10.94
N CYS A 693 -1.24 -0.98 -10.90
CA CYS A 693 -1.08 -1.77 -9.69
C CYS A 693 -0.24 -1.07 -8.62
N GLU A 694 0.47 0.00 -9.00
CA GLU A 694 1.20 0.85 -8.09
C GLU A 694 0.49 2.21 -7.94
N GLY A 695 -0.02 2.49 -6.74
CA GLY A 695 -0.49 3.83 -6.35
C GLY A 695 -1.85 4.30 -6.83
N LEU A 696 -2.59 3.50 -7.60
CA LEU A 696 -3.93 3.89 -8.02
C LEU A 696 -4.97 3.54 -6.94
N ASN A 697 -5.79 4.50 -6.56
CA ASN A 697 -6.90 4.32 -5.64
C ASN A 697 -8.22 4.46 -6.40
N LEU A 698 -8.95 3.35 -6.56
CA LEU A 698 -10.15 3.26 -7.40
C LEU A 698 -11.35 2.69 -6.65
N GLN A 699 -11.50 2.99 -5.38
CA GLN A 699 -12.59 2.52 -4.51
C GLN A 699 -14.00 2.87 -5.03
N ARG A 700 -14.09 3.86 -5.94
CA ARG A 700 -15.36 4.25 -6.58
C ARG A 700 -15.80 3.30 -7.69
N LEU A 701 -14.89 2.44 -8.19
CA LEU A 701 -15.21 1.39 -9.16
C LEU A 701 -15.52 0.10 -8.40
N GLY A 702 -16.63 -0.52 -8.73
CA GLY A 702 -17.14 -1.70 -8.04
C GLY A 702 -16.88 -3.03 -8.75
N THR A 703 -16.33 -3.00 -9.97
CA THR A 703 -16.09 -4.19 -10.80
C THR A 703 -14.71 -4.16 -11.44
N LEU A 704 -14.12 -5.34 -11.67
CA LEU A 704 -12.82 -5.52 -12.27
C LEU A 704 -12.87 -6.60 -13.35
N ILE A 705 -12.25 -6.33 -14.51
CA ILE A 705 -12.08 -7.31 -15.58
C ILE A 705 -10.58 -7.49 -15.82
N ASN A 706 -10.09 -8.72 -15.73
CA ASN A 706 -8.77 -9.11 -16.22
C ASN A 706 -8.92 -9.62 -17.66
N VAL A 707 -8.49 -8.83 -18.64
CA VAL A 707 -8.47 -9.24 -20.06
C VAL A 707 -7.43 -10.36 -20.26
N ASP A 708 -6.32 -10.26 -19.57
CA ASP A 708 -5.33 -11.32 -19.43
C ASP A 708 -5.08 -11.65 -17.95
N LEU A 709 -4.81 -12.91 -17.69
CA LEU A 709 -4.50 -13.38 -16.36
C LEU A 709 -3.00 -13.22 -16.11
N PRO A 710 -2.58 -12.45 -15.09
CA PRO A 710 -1.18 -12.45 -14.71
C PRO A 710 -0.82 -13.83 -14.15
N TRP A 711 0.25 -14.45 -14.68
CA TRP A 711 0.74 -15.74 -14.19
C TRP A 711 1.37 -15.61 -12.80
N ASN A 712 1.66 -14.39 -12.38
CA ASN A 712 2.08 -14.09 -11.01
C ASN A 712 0.84 -13.75 -10.15
N PRO A 713 0.47 -14.59 -9.18
CA PRO A 713 -0.69 -14.38 -8.30
C PRO A 713 -0.63 -13.06 -7.51
N THR A 714 0.55 -12.60 -7.13
CA THR A 714 0.74 -11.31 -6.43
C THR A 714 0.23 -10.13 -7.25
N ARG A 715 0.37 -10.17 -8.58
CA ARG A 715 -0.18 -9.13 -9.47
C ARG A 715 -1.71 -9.17 -9.48
N LEU A 716 -2.31 -10.36 -9.44
CA LEU A 716 -3.76 -10.50 -9.34
C LEU A 716 -4.28 -9.89 -8.03
N GLU A 717 -3.59 -10.15 -6.92
CA GLU A 717 -3.88 -9.50 -5.63
C GLU A 717 -3.73 -7.99 -5.70
N GLN A 718 -2.67 -7.51 -6.31
CA GLN A 718 -2.46 -6.07 -6.49
C GLN A 718 -3.57 -5.44 -7.32
N ARG A 719 -4.05 -6.11 -8.39
CA ARG A 719 -5.18 -5.65 -9.21
C ARG A 719 -6.47 -5.58 -8.39
N ILE A 720 -6.86 -6.66 -7.71
CA ILE A 720 -8.08 -6.65 -6.89
C ILE A 720 -7.97 -5.69 -5.70
N GLY A 721 -6.78 -5.52 -5.13
CA GLY A 721 -6.49 -4.56 -4.07
C GLY A 721 -6.69 -3.08 -4.48
N ARG A 722 -6.93 -2.78 -5.77
CA ARG A 722 -7.27 -1.42 -6.23
C ARG A 722 -8.73 -1.07 -5.96
N ILE A 723 -9.62 -2.04 -5.98
CA ILE A 723 -11.06 -1.86 -5.71
C ILE A 723 -11.46 -2.47 -4.36
N LYS A 724 -10.88 -3.58 -3.92
CA LYS A 724 -11.06 -4.17 -2.59
C LYS A 724 -10.19 -3.44 -1.56
N ARG A 725 -10.60 -2.24 -1.16
CA ARG A 725 -9.81 -1.37 -0.27
C ARG A 725 -10.70 -0.71 0.78
N PHE A 726 -10.09 -0.27 1.90
CA PHE A 726 -10.80 0.52 2.90
C PHE A 726 -11.47 1.75 2.24
N GLY A 727 -12.77 1.93 2.51
CA GLY A 727 -13.60 2.96 1.88
C GLY A 727 -14.37 2.50 0.63
N GLN A 728 -14.31 1.21 0.25
CA GLN A 728 -15.23 0.64 -0.74
C GLN A 728 -16.66 0.67 -0.21
N THR A 729 -17.58 1.17 -1.01
CA THR A 729 -19.01 1.31 -0.63
C THR A 729 -19.81 0.02 -0.78
N ARG A 730 -19.29 -0.96 -1.54
CA ARG A 730 -19.95 -2.25 -1.77
C ARG A 730 -19.45 -3.30 -0.79
N ALA A 731 -20.35 -4.15 -0.30
CA ALA A 731 -20.00 -5.31 0.52
C ALA A 731 -19.25 -6.38 -0.29
N ASN A 732 -19.57 -6.52 -1.59
CA ASN A 732 -18.88 -7.39 -2.53
C ASN A 732 -18.48 -6.61 -3.78
N VAL A 733 -17.29 -6.90 -4.29
CA VAL A 733 -16.80 -6.44 -5.59
C VAL A 733 -16.78 -7.61 -6.57
N ASP A 734 -17.07 -7.35 -7.85
CA ASP A 734 -17.08 -8.38 -8.88
C ASP A 734 -15.76 -8.43 -9.62
N MET A 735 -15.22 -9.63 -9.86
CA MET A 735 -14.00 -9.85 -10.62
C MET A 735 -14.22 -10.86 -11.74
N LEU A 736 -14.01 -10.45 -12.99
CA LEU A 736 -14.06 -11.30 -14.18
C LEU A 736 -12.66 -11.60 -14.68
N ASN A 737 -12.37 -12.87 -14.90
CA ASN A 737 -11.12 -13.31 -15.54
C ASN A 737 -11.43 -13.88 -16.92
N LEU A 738 -10.78 -13.36 -17.97
CA LEU A 738 -10.98 -13.79 -19.34
C LEU A 738 -9.83 -14.65 -19.83
N VAL A 739 -10.11 -15.92 -20.09
CA VAL A 739 -9.16 -16.88 -20.64
C VAL A 739 -9.77 -17.53 -21.90
N TYR A 740 -8.95 -17.81 -22.91
CA TYR A 740 -9.42 -18.59 -24.07
C TYR A 740 -9.46 -20.07 -23.72
N LYS A 741 -10.48 -20.76 -24.22
CA LYS A 741 -10.63 -22.20 -24.03
C LYS A 741 -9.45 -22.98 -24.61
N ASP A 742 -9.12 -24.11 -23.99
CA ASP A 742 -8.05 -25.04 -24.37
C ASP A 742 -6.63 -24.45 -24.43
N THR A 743 -6.42 -23.29 -23.75
CA THR A 743 -5.10 -22.64 -23.65
C THR A 743 -4.43 -22.91 -22.28
N VAL A 744 -3.16 -22.53 -22.18
CA VAL A 744 -2.41 -22.61 -20.93
C VAL A 744 -3.01 -21.70 -19.85
N ASP A 745 -3.55 -20.54 -20.24
CA ASP A 745 -4.19 -19.61 -19.30
C ASP A 745 -5.47 -20.21 -18.68
N GLU A 746 -6.24 -20.99 -19.43
CA GLU A 746 -7.41 -21.69 -18.89
C GLU A 746 -7.02 -22.74 -17.85
N LYS A 747 -5.98 -23.51 -18.11
CA LYS A 747 -5.47 -24.50 -17.14
C LYS A 747 -5.04 -23.86 -15.83
N ILE A 748 -4.28 -22.76 -15.92
CA ILE A 748 -3.86 -21.97 -14.75
C ILE A 748 -5.09 -21.39 -14.05
N TYR A 749 -6.03 -20.82 -14.79
CA TYR A 749 -7.25 -20.20 -14.25
C TYR A 749 -8.14 -21.19 -13.51
N ASN A 750 -8.35 -22.39 -14.07
CA ASN A 750 -9.20 -23.40 -13.46
C ASN A 750 -8.66 -23.80 -12.09
N ARG A 751 -7.34 -24.02 -11.98
CA ARG A 751 -6.69 -24.31 -10.70
C ARG A 751 -6.79 -23.17 -9.70
N LEU A 752 -6.53 -21.93 -10.14
CA LEU A 752 -6.66 -20.75 -9.29
C LEU A 752 -8.11 -20.57 -8.82
N SER A 753 -9.10 -20.73 -9.73
CA SER A 753 -10.51 -20.52 -9.43
C SER A 753 -11.11 -21.57 -8.51
N GLU A 754 -10.75 -22.86 -8.66
CA GLU A 754 -11.19 -23.91 -7.74
C GLU A 754 -10.72 -23.59 -6.31
N ARG A 755 -9.46 -23.18 -6.16
CA ARG A 755 -8.89 -22.78 -4.86
C ARG A 755 -9.50 -21.49 -4.30
N MET A 756 -9.79 -20.53 -5.15
CA MET A 756 -10.44 -19.27 -4.72
C MET A 756 -11.91 -19.49 -4.32
N LYS A 757 -12.63 -20.45 -4.90
CA LYS A 757 -13.99 -20.82 -4.50
C LYS A 757 -14.02 -21.55 -3.15
N GLU A 758 -13.06 -22.44 -2.89
CA GLU A 758 -12.99 -23.17 -1.64
C GLU A 758 -12.65 -22.28 -0.44
N ARG A 759 -11.97 -21.15 -0.67
CA ARG A 759 -11.52 -20.23 0.39
C ARG A 759 -11.56 -18.78 -0.08
N PHE A 760 -12.52 -18.03 0.41
CA PHE A 760 -12.62 -16.58 0.24
C PHE A 760 -11.37 -15.80 0.69
N ASP A 761 -10.41 -16.46 1.34
CA ASP A 761 -9.22 -15.92 1.98
C ASP A 761 -7.90 -16.25 1.27
N ILE A 762 -7.94 -16.84 0.07
CA ILE A 762 -6.74 -17.35 -0.62
C ILE A 762 -5.90 -16.25 -1.28
N ILE A 763 -6.45 -15.04 -1.44
CA ILE A 763 -5.64 -13.91 -1.90
C ILE A 763 -4.63 -13.56 -0.80
N GLY A 764 -3.42 -14.01 -0.90
CA GLY A 764 -2.35 -13.91 0.12
C GLY A 764 -1.67 -15.24 0.42
N SER A 765 -2.24 -16.35 -0.08
CA SER A 765 -1.70 -17.71 0.15
C SER A 765 -1.26 -18.39 -1.14
N LEU A 766 -1.28 -17.72 -2.29
CA LEU A 766 -0.84 -18.28 -3.56
C LEU A 766 0.68 -18.12 -3.74
N PRO A 767 1.38 -19.04 -4.41
CA PRO A 767 2.79 -18.88 -4.71
C PRO A 767 3.04 -17.63 -5.55
N ASP A 768 4.05 -16.86 -5.20
CA ASP A 768 4.41 -15.60 -5.86
C ASP A 768 4.79 -15.76 -7.34
N THR A 769 5.21 -16.98 -7.71
CA THR A 769 5.48 -17.36 -9.10
C THR A 769 5.02 -18.77 -9.38
N ILE A 770 4.31 -18.95 -10.48
CA ILE A 770 4.09 -20.24 -11.10
C ILE A 770 5.31 -20.50 -11.97
N ILE A 771 6.15 -21.46 -11.57
CA ILE A 771 7.35 -21.83 -12.33
C ILE A 771 6.91 -22.55 -13.61
N ASP A 772 7.54 -22.26 -14.74
CA ASP A 772 7.24 -22.86 -16.06
C ASP A 772 7.16 -24.40 -16.05
N ASP A 773 7.95 -25.07 -15.19
CA ASP A 773 7.91 -26.53 -15.06
C ASP A 773 6.61 -27.07 -14.41
N TRP A 774 5.90 -26.26 -13.63
CA TRP A 774 4.59 -26.63 -13.04
C TRP A 774 3.48 -26.61 -14.10
N ILE A 775 3.62 -25.73 -15.11
CA ILE A 775 2.63 -25.56 -16.17
C ILE A 775 2.62 -26.76 -17.12
N LYS A 776 3.74 -27.48 -17.25
CA LYS A 776 3.86 -28.67 -18.11
C LYS A 776 3.03 -29.85 -17.62
N ASN A 777 2.70 -29.89 -16.33
CA ASN A 777 1.90 -30.93 -15.72
C ASN A 777 0.87 -30.33 -14.75
N GLU A 778 -0.41 -30.48 -15.13
CA GLU A 778 -1.54 -29.92 -14.34
C GLU A 778 -1.65 -30.52 -12.94
N GLU A 779 -1.36 -31.83 -12.79
CA GLU A 779 -1.35 -32.48 -11.48
C GLU A 779 -0.21 -31.94 -10.60
N LEU A 780 0.97 -31.74 -11.18
CA LEU A 780 2.11 -31.18 -10.46
C LEU A 780 1.84 -29.71 -9.99
N LEU A 781 1.19 -28.90 -10.85
CA LEU A 781 0.76 -27.55 -10.47
C LEU A 781 -0.20 -27.61 -9.29
N GLY A 782 -1.22 -28.48 -9.34
CA GLY A 782 -2.18 -28.63 -8.24
C GLY A 782 -1.49 -29.06 -6.94
N GLN A 783 -0.62 -30.07 -7.00
CA GLN A 783 0.09 -30.57 -5.83
C GLN A 783 1.00 -29.49 -5.20
N LYS A 784 1.76 -28.76 -6.02
CA LYS A 784 2.64 -27.69 -5.52
C LYS A 784 1.87 -26.52 -4.92
N MET A 785 0.72 -26.18 -5.47
CA MET A 785 -0.17 -25.18 -4.87
C MET A 785 -0.75 -25.68 -3.53
N ASP A 786 -1.13 -26.97 -3.43
CA ASP A 786 -1.60 -27.55 -2.17
C ASP A 786 -0.51 -27.55 -1.09
N GLU A 787 0.70 -27.99 -1.44
CA GLU A 787 1.86 -27.94 -0.54
C GLU A 787 2.13 -26.52 -0.04
N TYR A 788 2.04 -25.51 -0.92
CA TYR A 788 2.23 -24.11 -0.56
C TYR A 788 1.12 -23.61 0.38
N ILE A 789 -0.15 -23.88 0.05
CA ILE A 789 -1.29 -23.46 0.86
C ILE A 789 -1.24 -24.12 2.24
N ASP A 790 -0.93 -25.41 2.33
CA ASP A 790 -0.86 -26.13 3.60
C ASP A 790 0.32 -25.66 4.47
N ALA A 791 1.44 -25.27 3.85
CA ALA A 791 2.54 -24.64 4.57
C ALA A 791 2.17 -23.29 5.17
N HIS A 792 1.27 -22.52 4.51
CA HIS A 792 0.82 -21.21 4.98
C HIS A 792 -0.37 -21.24 5.95
N LYS A 793 -1.01 -22.42 6.14
CA LYS A 793 -2.08 -22.62 7.14
C LYS A 793 -1.54 -22.72 8.57
N ARG A 794 -0.27 -22.97 8.75
CA ARG A 794 0.33 -23.11 10.07
C ARG A 794 0.37 -21.74 10.76
N VAL A 795 0.03 -21.74 12.04
CA VAL A 795 0.20 -20.54 12.89
C VAL A 795 1.67 -20.14 12.84
N ASN A 796 1.94 -18.91 12.41
CA ASN A 796 3.31 -18.40 12.32
C ASN A 796 3.60 -17.37 13.40
N GLY A 797 4.86 -17.13 13.70
CA GLY A 797 5.29 -16.20 14.72
C GLY A 797 4.84 -14.75 14.47
N PHE A 798 4.61 -14.36 13.22
CA PHE A 798 4.12 -13.01 12.88
C PHE A 798 2.68 -12.81 13.35
N ASP A 799 1.81 -13.83 13.17
CA ASP A 799 0.41 -13.75 13.59
C ASP A 799 0.31 -13.61 15.10
N ILE A 800 1.16 -14.31 15.85
CA ILE A 800 1.23 -14.22 17.32
C ILE A 800 1.73 -12.84 17.76
N ARG A 801 2.83 -12.33 17.17
CA ARG A 801 3.46 -11.09 17.62
C ARG A 801 2.67 -9.83 17.29
N TYR A 802 2.11 -9.73 16.09
CA TYR A 802 1.58 -8.47 15.58
C TYR A 802 0.05 -8.39 15.46
N ASN A 803 -0.66 -9.51 15.63
CA ASN A 803 -2.11 -9.54 15.50
C ASN A 803 -2.86 -9.70 16.83
N THR A 804 -2.22 -10.18 17.89
CA THR A 804 -2.89 -10.53 19.17
C THR A 804 -3.18 -9.32 20.10
N ASN A 805 -2.49 -8.19 19.93
CA ASN A 805 -2.55 -7.04 20.84
C ASN A 805 -3.12 -5.77 20.20
N LEU A 806 -3.93 -5.90 19.15
CA LEU A 806 -4.54 -4.74 18.50
C LEU A 806 -5.86 -4.40 19.23
N ASP A 807 -5.86 -3.32 20.01
CA ASP A 807 -7.08 -2.84 20.64
C ASP A 807 -7.95 -2.08 19.63
N ALA A 808 -9.15 -2.63 19.39
CA ALA A 808 -10.10 -2.12 18.40
C ALA A 808 -10.99 -0.98 18.93
N ARG A 809 -11.10 -0.83 20.25
CA ARG A 809 -12.26 -0.17 20.84
C ARG A 809 -12.15 1.32 20.99
N GLU A 810 -10.94 1.87 21.14
CA GLU A 810 -10.73 3.31 21.24
C GLU A 810 -9.45 3.75 20.56
N ASP A 811 -9.54 4.88 19.85
CA ASP A 811 -8.35 5.59 19.40
C ASP A 811 -7.82 6.41 20.59
N GLU A 812 -6.94 5.79 21.38
CA GLU A 812 -6.30 6.44 22.54
C GLU A 812 -5.58 7.75 22.18
N TRP A 813 -5.11 7.88 20.95
CA TRP A 813 -4.44 9.10 20.47
C TRP A 813 -5.37 10.31 20.44
N ARG A 814 -6.69 10.08 20.22
CA ARG A 814 -7.70 11.16 20.31
C ARG A 814 -7.82 11.75 21.71
N ASN A 815 -7.50 10.96 22.74
CA ASN A 815 -7.54 11.39 24.14
C ASN A 815 -6.30 12.20 24.54
N CYS A 816 -5.34 12.43 23.65
CA CYS A 816 -4.16 13.22 23.93
C CYS A 816 -4.53 14.66 24.28
N THR A 817 -4.14 15.09 25.49
CA THR A 817 -4.42 16.44 26.00
C THR A 817 -3.25 17.41 25.81
N ARG A 818 -2.03 16.91 25.64
CA ARG A 818 -0.81 17.71 25.38
C ARG A 818 -0.50 17.66 23.89
N VAL A 819 -0.70 18.76 23.18
CA VAL A 819 -0.62 18.84 21.72
C VAL A 819 0.60 19.65 21.31
N LEU A 820 1.46 19.08 20.47
CA LEU A 820 2.61 19.80 19.93
C LEU A 820 2.17 20.97 19.04
N SER A 821 2.75 22.13 19.30
CA SER A 821 2.50 23.34 18.51
C SER A 821 2.70 23.08 17.02
N ARG A 822 1.66 23.34 16.23
CA ARG A 822 1.75 23.25 14.76
C ARG A 822 2.84 24.13 14.19
N ARG A 823 3.01 25.32 14.77
CA ARG A 823 4.09 26.24 14.40
C ARG A 823 5.46 25.64 14.67
N SER A 824 5.63 24.96 15.82
CA SER A 824 6.87 24.29 16.17
C SER A 824 7.16 23.13 15.21
N ILE A 825 6.15 22.32 14.86
CA ILE A 825 6.27 21.23 13.87
C ILE A 825 6.64 21.81 12.48
N ASP A 826 5.93 22.82 12.00
CA ASP A 826 6.19 23.43 10.69
C ASP A 826 7.61 24.03 10.62
N ASN A 827 8.01 24.77 11.63
CA ASN A 827 9.38 25.28 11.73
C ASN A 827 10.43 24.16 11.73
N PHE A 828 10.15 23.04 12.37
CA PHE A 828 11.03 21.88 12.38
C PHE A 828 11.12 21.24 10.99
N MET A 829 9.98 21.13 10.26
CA MET A 829 9.94 20.58 8.90
C MET A 829 10.63 21.46 7.86
N ARG A 830 10.60 22.79 8.00
CA ARG A 830 11.25 23.75 7.11
C ARG A 830 12.77 23.82 7.29
N ARG A 831 13.36 23.03 8.20
CA ARG A 831 14.80 22.88 8.31
C ARG A 831 15.31 21.91 7.24
N GLY A 832 15.68 22.41 6.07
CA GLY A 832 16.14 21.64 4.93
C GLY A 832 17.46 20.87 5.13
N TRP A 833 17.85 20.07 4.16
CA TRP A 833 19.12 19.32 4.17
C TRP A 833 20.31 20.25 4.01
N TRP A 834 21.14 20.36 5.02
CA TRP A 834 22.37 21.13 4.98
C TRP A 834 23.56 20.20 4.85
N VAL A 835 24.17 20.17 3.67
CA VAL A 835 25.50 19.62 3.50
C VAL A 835 26.47 20.80 3.60
N ARG A 836 27.24 20.89 4.68
CA ARG A 836 28.44 21.73 4.63
C ARG A 836 29.32 21.18 3.52
N SER A 837 29.53 21.96 2.46
CA SER A 837 30.62 21.70 1.54
C SER A 837 31.90 21.68 2.37
N SER A 838 32.54 20.53 2.42
CA SER A 838 33.96 20.47 2.83
C SER A 838 34.74 21.36 1.83
N THR A 839 35.06 22.55 2.25
CA THR A 839 36.11 23.38 1.61
C THR A 839 37.44 22.68 1.76
#